data_c2bdcd5277550d9e5261baa87659f56d
#
_entry.id   c2bdcd5277550d9e5261baa87659f56d
#
_cell.length_a   1.000
_cell.length_b   1.000
_cell.length_c   1.000
_cell.angle_alpha   90.00
_cell.angle_beta   90.00
_cell.angle_gamma   90.00
#
_symmetry.space_group_name_H-M   'P 1'
#
loop_
_entity.id
_entity.type
_entity.pdbx_description
1 polymer ?
#
loop_
_entity_poly.entity_id
_entity_poly.type
_entity_poly.pdbx_seq_one_letter_code
_entity_poly.pdbx_strand_id
1 'polypeptide(L)'
;MQAQAQTNTSAQADKGEERNVMLNAADANKPREIQIGLPSEDVNVYENGLPAVYSSSVHKLSAHWRNDASLGSTGLLSPSESAITTGNIAYSVTGFTNLGQKDFHGQINYRVNHFGMQNFDVNFNGGIGKNWLCNAGAYQNFDPGSFKLQFAENADRTQIYHVGITRLLNEGKGYISLQYKHANSKNPGNFANAAPFIYVGDGSIKKVNGFDPGRNSYVPYNGAFTYTDIMDGQKKTWNLNRGSENRSHELALLSSYRWDNGLQWKLDAKWMYAPVANYVDFGGSTISEVTAADGYTLDENGQEAYEGLIEGRRTWLHFGKVTSGMLTTELNKQFGGHQVRLGLNEWYYHLNYHSSSLQWTGTVSPYPQVLYSMATDPTDPTLTPHRTQFFGFNELSPEYTKGSENKLALYLTDNWKINDKLNLYYGGRLEYYRMSADQIAQSRFSGFHIGDFNTYAYGEDGQIVATQHSIHPANVTKNKLNYAATAQLTYDIVKGFGIMADGTIATRYPRISDYAGTGPTAEQYKRVTIPLVRGGIFYKNSWLDLSSMVTYIAKSNNIDQQNLTKPGTSEGKTVLLIYNIQTLGWTTTAEVKPFKNFSLHALFTYQKPVYKNYNASVTFSDGQQMSVNANNMIVKEIPQILVELDPKYNILPNLNVWLSFRYFGKTYANLQEALYFNGHWETFGGINWMVNKRLSLGASVINFLNQKGAKGTISGSELISKADASQYAGKYMSGSYMRPLTFEFSASFKF
;
A
#
# COMPACT_ATOMS: atom_id res chain seq x y z
N MET A 1 31.56 -13.78 -5.57
CA MET A 1 30.55 -14.68 -6.14
C MET A 1 29.22 -14.22 -5.56
N GLN A 2 28.59 -13.27 -6.22
CA GLN A 2 27.19 -12.98 -5.97
C GLN A 2 26.42 -14.22 -6.38
N ALA A 3 25.48 -14.63 -5.55
CA ALA A 3 24.58 -15.71 -5.88
C ALA A 3 23.83 -15.38 -7.16
N GLN A 4 24.29 -15.92 -8.26
CA GLN A 4 23.43 -16.22 -9.39
C GLN A 4 22.47 -17.34 -8.97
N ALA A 5 21.62 -17.04 -8.04
CA ALA A 5 20.51 -17.89 -7.64
C ALA A 5 19.20 -17.25 -8.05
N GLN A 6 19.22 -16.53 -9.13
CA GLN A 6 18.01 -16.22 -9.88
C GLN A 6 18.16 -16.94 -11.21
N THR A 7 17.83 -18.16 -11.18
CA THR A 7 17.53 -18.90 -12.37
C THR A 7 16.36 -18.27 -13.07
N ASN A 8 16.65 -17.78 -14.22
CA ASN A 8 15.78 -17.49 -15.34
C ASN A 8 14.79 -18.62 -15.62
N THR A 9 13.80 -18.85 -14.81
CA THR A 9 12.92 -19.99 -15.01
C THR A 9 11.47 -19.69 -15.03
N SER A 10 11.09 -18.54 -14.62
CA SER A 10 9.72 -18.15 -14.85
C SER A 10 9.71 -17.18 -15.99
N ALA A 11 9.67 -17.75 -17.10
CA ALA A 11 8.96 -17.07 -18.09
C ALA A 11 9.45 -15.80 -18.66
N GLN A 12 9.71 -15.99 -19.76
CA GLN A 12 9.64 -15.04 -20.84
C GLN A 12 8.41 -14.11 -20.85
N ALA A 13 7.41 -14.35 -20.00
CA ALA A 13 6.16 -13.59 -19.99
C ALA A 13 6.18 -12.33 -19.15
N ASP A 14 7.03 -12.24 -18.12
CA ASP A 14 6.99 -11.13 -17.18
C ASP A 14 8.39 -10.80 -16.66
N LYS A 15 9.14 -10.06 -17.43
CA LYS A 15 10.39 -9.46 -16.95
C LYS A 15 10.07 -8.24 -16.11
N GLY A 16 9.66 -8.48 -14.89
CA GLY A 16 9.28 -7.44 -13.96
C GLY A 16 10.37 -6.43 -13.62
N GLU A 17 11.65 -6.82 -13.78
CA GLU A 17 12.79 -5.93 -13.64
C GLU A 17 12.76 -4.75 -14.65
N GLU A 18 12.11 -4.94 -15.79
CA GLU A 18 12.01 -3.94 -16.83
C GLU A 18 10.82 -2.98 -16.64
N ARG A 19 9.91 -3.27 -15.71
CA ARG A 19 8.68 -2.48 -15.48
C ARG A 19 8.86 -1.23 -14.64
N ASN A 20 10.07 -0.81 -14.33
CA ASN A 20 10.36 0.39 -13.55
C ASN A 20 9.50 0.52 -12.28
N VAL A 21 9.42 -0.58 -11.50
CA VAL A 21 8.52 -0.69 -10.34
C VAL A 21 8.76 0.37 -9.26
N MET A 22 9.95 0.94 -9.20
CA MET A 22 10.30 1.99 -8.25
C MET A 22 9.90 3.40 -8.72
N LEU A 23 9.48 3.59 -9.97
CA LEU A 23 8.93 4.86 -10.43
C LEU A 23 7.47 4.96 -10.02
N ASN A 24 7.20 5.64 -8.93
CA ASN A 24 5.87 5.85 -8.37
C ASN A 24 5.54 7.34 -8.31
N ALA A 25 4.51 7.78 -9.04
CA ALA A 25 4.13 9.18 -9.09
C ALA A 25 3.47 9.66 -7.79
N ALA A 26 2.80 8.77 -7.07
CA ALA A 26 2.14 9.12 -5.81
C ALA A 26 3.13 9.17 -4.64
N ASP A 27 4.08 8.23 -4.57
CA ASP A 27 5.04 8.11 -3.47
C ASP A 27 6.37 7.55 -3.97
N ALA A 28 7.37 8.39 -4.08
CA ALA A 28 8.72 8.00 -4.52
C ALA A 28 9.45 7.04 -3.56
N ASN A 29 8.88 6.79 -2.38
CA ASN A 29 9.51 6.01 -1.32
C ASN A 29 9.07 4.55 -1.29
N LYS A 30 8.11 4.16 -2.10
CA LYS A 30 7.64 2.78 -2.21
C LYS A 30 7.48 2.36 -3.67
N PRO A 31 7.54 1.05 -3.95
CA PRO A 31 7.21 0.55 -5.28
C PRO A 31 5.81 0.98 -5.72
N ARG A 32 5.65 1.17 -7.02
CA ARG A 32 4.32 1.36 -7.60
C ARG A 32 3.54 0.06 -7.58
N GLU A 33 2.26 0.18 -7.60
CA GLU A 33 1.37 -0.95 -7.76
C GLU A 33 1.36 -1.45 -9.21
N ILE A 34 1.37 -2.78 -9.37
CA ILE A 34 1.16 -3.44 -10.65
C ILE A 34 -0.21 -4.11 -10.60
N GLN A 35 -1.15 -3.55 -11.35
CA GLN A 35 -2.51 -4.05 -11.38
C GLN A 35 -2.61 -5.37 -12.14
N ILE A 36 -3.40 -6.29 -11.58
CA ILE A 36 -3.69 -7.60 -12.17
C ILE A 36 -5.20 -7.81 -12.39
N GLY A 37 -5.96 -6.71 -12.42
CA GLY A 37 -7.42 -6.76 -12.59
C GLY A 37 -8.20 -7.03 -11.30
N LEU A 38 -7.59 -6.89 -10.15
CA LEU A 38 -8.22 -6.92 -8.83
C LEU A 38 -7.98 -5.59 -8.12
N PRO A 39 -8.81 -5.24 -7.12
CA PRO A 39 -8.52 -4.09 -6.27
C PRO A 39 -7.11 -4.17 -5.69
N SER A 40 -6.51 -3.03 -5.58
CA SER A 40 -5.20 -2.83 -5.02
C SER A 40 -5.06 -3.46 -3.65
N GLU A 41 -4.07 -4.31 -3.52
CA GLU A 41 -3.53 -4.68 -2.22
C GLU A 41 -2.16 -4.02 -2.10
N ASP A 42 -1.73 -3.70 -0.89
CA ASP A 42 -0.39 -3.16 -0.68
C ASP A 42 0.65 -4.00 -1.41
N VAL A 43 1.55 -3.34 -2.12
CA VAL A 43 2.63 -4.03 -2.80
C VAL A 43 3.43 -4.82 -1.78
N ASN A 44 3.47 -6.14 -1.95
CA ASN A 44 4.28 -6.99 -1.09
C ASN A 44 5.75 -6.78 -1.45
N VAL A 45 6.53 -6.40 -0.44
CA VAL A 45 7.98 -6.28 -0.54
C VAL A 45 8.60 -7.33 0.36
N TYR A 46 9.52 -8.08 -0.21
CA TYR A 46 10.28 -9.12 0.48
C TYR A 46 11.76 -8.74 0.50
N GLU A 47 12.38 -8.85 1.65
CA GLU A 47 13.81 -8.68 1.83
C GLU A 47 14.39 -10.03 2.25
N ASN A 48 15.33 -10.55 1.46
CA ASN A 48 15.93 -11.88 1.65
C ASN A 48 14.90 -13.04 1.72
N GLY A 49 13.79 -12.92 0.97
CA GLY A 49 12.72 -13.96 0.95
C GLY A 49 11.70 -13.85 2.09
N LEU A 50 11.82 -12.86 2.98
CA LEU A 50 10.90 -12.62 4.09
C LEU A 50 10.15 -11.29 3.89
N PRO A 51 8.86 -11.18 4.27
CA PRO A 51 8.15 -9.90 4.18
C PRO A 51 8.92 -8.78 4.86
N ALA A 52 9.19 -7.67 4.15
CA ALA A 52 9.83 -6.50 4.77
C ALA A 52 8.95 -5.97 5.92
N VAL A 53 7.65 -5.86 5.68
CA VAL A 53 6.62 -5.60 6.69
C VAL A 53 5.48 -6.58 6.45
N TYR A 54 5.04 -7.30 7.48
CA TYR A 54 4.01 -8.32 7.35
C TYR A 54 2.61 -7.73 7.13
N SER A 55 2.29 -6.66 7.87
CA SER A 55 1.03 -5.92 7.74
C SER A 55 1.31 -4.43 7.76
N SER A 56 0.92 -3.74 6.69
CA SER A 56 1.12 -2.29 6.53
C SER A 56 0.06 -1.44 7.20
N SER A 57 -1.00 -2.03 7.76
CA SER A 57 -2.07 -1.28 8.43
C SER A 57 -1.58 -0.51 9.65
N VAL A 58 -0.70 -1.10 10.43
CA VAL A 58 -0.13 -0.50 11.64
C VAL A 58 1.30 -0.04 11.40
N HIS A 59 2.18 -0.93 10.92
CA HIS A 59 3.58 -0.62 10.63
C HIS A 59 3.76 -0.36 9.12
N LYS A 60 4.01 0.89 8.74
CA LYS A 60 4.10 1.28 7.32
C LYS A 60 5.38 0.77 6.67
N LEU A 61 5.25 0.23 5.44
CA LEU A 61 6.38 -0.25 4.64
C LEU A 61 7.44 0.85 4.47
N SER A 62 7.01 2.04 4.06
CA SER A 62 7.90 3.19 3.83
C SER A 62 8.63 3.70 5.07
N ALA A 63 8.22 3.28 6.26
CA ALA A 63 8.93 3.60 7.50
C ALA A 63 10.06 2.64 7.84
N HIS A 64 10.11 1.47 7.20
CA HIS A 64 11.05 0.40 7.53
C HIS A 64 11.93 -0.03 6.35
N TRP A 65 11.45 0.11 5.14
CA TRP A 65 12.13 -0.34 3.93
C TRP A 65 12.23 0.79 2.90
N ARG A 66 13.38 0.87 2.26
CA ARG A 66 13.69 1.73 1.11
C ARG A 66 14.51 0.94 0.11
N ASN A 67 14.43 1.30 -1.15
CA ASN A 67 15.38 0.81 -2.16
C ASN A 67 16.68 1.63 -2.06
N ASP A 68 17.55 1.24 -1.14
CA ASP A 68 18.78 1.92 -0.79
C ASP A 68 20.03 1.10 -1.15
N ALA A 69 21.21 1.68 -0.96
CA ALA A 69 22.49 1.07 -1.31
C ALA A 69 22.87 -0.15 -0.45
N SER A 70 22.11 -0.46 0.62
CA SER A 70 22.30 -1.68 1.40
C SER A 70 21.79 -2.92 0.67
N LEU A 71 20.96 -2.75 -0.37
CA LEU A 71 20.48 -3.83 -1.21
C LEU A 71 21.45 -4.08 -2.38
N GLY A 72 21.93 -5.31 -2.49
CA GLY A 72 22.81 -5.74 -3.58
C GLY A 72 22.07 -5.97 -4.89
N SER A 73 20.79 -6.36 -4.82
CA SER A 73 19.91 -6.53 -5.98
C SER A 73 18.45 -6.43 -5.57
N THR A 74 17.63 -6.02 -6.53
CA THR A 74 16.17 -6.03 -6.43
C THR A 74 15.58 -6.76 -7.63
N GLY A 75 14.40 -7.35 -7.47
CA GLY A 75 13.71 -8.08 -8.51
C GLY A 75 12.20 -8.08 -8.30
N LEU A 76 11.48 -8.79 -9.17
CA LEU A 76 10.04 -8.93 -9.11
C LEU A 76 9.65 -10.41 -9.21
N LEU A 77 8.89 -10.91 -8.23
CA LEU A 77 8.25 -12.23 -8.32
C LEU A 77 6.95 -12.12 -9.11
N SER A 78 6.73 -13.07 -10.01
CA SER A 78 5.46 -13.22 -10.69
C SER A 78 4.33 -13.62 -9.72
N PRO A 79 3.06 -13.38 -10.06
CA PRO A 79 1.94 -13.82 -9.22
C PRO A 79 1.94 -15.32 -8.94
N SER A 80 2.33 -16.14 -9.91
CA SER A 80 2.37 -17.59 -9.76
C SER A 80 3.47 -18.08 -8.83
N GLU A 81 4.66 -17.49 -8.91
CA GLU A 81 5.75 -17.80 -7.98
C GLU A 81 5.46 -17.28 -6.58
N SER A 82 4.91 -16.06 -6.47
CA SER A 82 4.49 -15.47 -5.20
C SER A 82 3.42 -16.33 -4.51
N ALA A 83 2.47 -16.92 -5.28
CA ALA A 83 1.46 -17.82 -4.74
C ALA A 83 2.06 -19.01 -4.01
N ILE A 84 3.11 -19.62 -4.55
CA ILE A 84 3.73 -20.80 -3.95
C ILE A 84 4.68 -20.41 -2.81
N THR A 85 5.52 -19.42 -3.00
CA THR A 85 6.55 -19.07 -1.99
C THR A 85 5.99 -18.27 -0.83
N THR A 86 4.94 -17.48 -1.03
CA THR A 86 4.39 -16.58 -0.01
C THR A 86 2.89 -16.80 0.32
N GLY A 87 2.18 -17.59 -0.51
CA GLY A 87 0.74 -17.80 -0.36
C GLY A 87 -0.13 -16.66 -0.92
N ASN A 88 0.42 -15.76 -1.75
CA ASN A 88 -0.29 -14.59 -2.24
C ASN A 88 -0.19 -14.45 -3.77
N ILE A 89 -1.32 -14.25 -4.45
CA ILE A 89 -1.35 -13.96 -5.89
C ILE A 89 -1.23 -12.46 -6.09
N ALA A 90 0.01 -11.98 -6.20
CA ALA A 90 0.33 -10.60 -6.52
C ALA A 90 1.76 -10.54 -7.07
N TYR A 91 2.08 -9.48 -7.79
CA TYR A 91 3.48 -9.13 -7.99
C TYR A 91 4.12 -8.75 -6.67
N SER A 92 5.34 -9.22 -6.42
CA SER A 92 6.06 -8.94 -5.18
C SER A 92 7.47 -8.46 -5.50
N VAL A 93 7.83 -7.30 -4.96
CA VAL A 93 9.20 -6.78 -5.07
C VAL A 93 10.10 -7.56 -4.12
N THR A 94 11.25 -8.02 -4.60
CA THR A 94 12.26 -8.70 -3.78
C THR A 94 13.52 -7.87 -3.70
N GLY A 95 14.11 -7.78 -2.52
CA GLY A 95 15.41 -7.17 -2.29
C GLY A 95 16.34 -8.16 -1.56
N PHE A 96 17.63 -8.12 -1.87
CA PHE A 96 18.63 -8.95 -1.22
C PHE A 96 19.71 -8.07 -0.61
N THR A 97 20.01 -8.28 0.66
CA THR A 97 21.02 -7.54 1.39
C THR A 97 22.41 -7.70 0.75
N ASN A 98 23.14 -6.61 0.60
CA ASN A 98 24.53 -6.62 0.20
C ASN A 98 25.39 -7.09 1.38
N LEU A 99 25.79 -8.35 1.37
CA LEU A 99 26.58 -8.97 2.43
C LEU A 99 28.07 -8.56 2.42
N GLY A 100 28.47 -7.79 1.42
CA GLY A 100 29.84 -7.39 1.22
C GLY A 100 30.67 -8.35 0.36
N GLN A 101 31.92 -7.97 0.15
CA GLN A 101 32.93 -8.72 -0.59
C GLN A 101 34.32 -8.53 0.05
N LYS A 102 35.34 -9.27 -0.43
CA LYS A 102 36.65 -9.25 0.20
C LYS A 102 37.35 -7.90 0.11
N ASP A 103 37.24 -7.24 -1.04
CA ASP A 103 37.83 -5.92 -1.23
C ASP A 103 36.91 -4.85 -0.63
N PHE A 104 37.50 -3.78 -0.10
CA PHE A 104 36.75 -2.68 0.44
C PHE A 104 36.04 -1.91 -0.69
N HIS A 105 34.72 -1.71 -0.53
CA HIS A 105 33.88 -0.99 -1.46
C HIS A 105 32.94 -0.06 -0.70
N GLY A 106 32.64 1.05 -1.32
CA GLY A 106 31.64 1.97 -0.81
C GLY A 106 30.83 2.60 -1.92
N GLN A 107 29.61 2.99 -1.56
CA GLN A 107 28.73 3.78 -2.40
C GLN A 107 28.12 4.88 -1.57
N ILE A 108 28.16 6.10 -2.10
CA ILE A 108 27.51 7.28 -1.52
C ILE A 108 26.59 7.83 -2.59
N ASN A 109 25.31 7.91 -2.27
CA ASN A 109 24.29 8.50 -3.13
C ASN A 109 23.74 9.76 -2.45
N TYR A 110 23.55 10.79 -3.24
CA TYR A 110 22.88 12.01 -2.82
C TYR A 110 21.82 12.37 -3.85
N ARG A 111 20.60 12.69 -3.40
CA ARG A 111 19.50 13.09 -4.25
C ARG A 111 18.77 14.28 -3.66
N VAL A 112 18.42 15.24 -4.50
CA VAL A 112 17.68 16.44 -4.16
C VAL A 112 16.54 16.67 -5.15
N ASN A 113 15.49 17.34 -4.74
CA ASN A 113 14.49 17.87 -5.64
C ASN A 113 14.29 19.37 -5.44
N HIS A 114 13.59 20.00 -6.38
CA HIS A 114 13.38 21.45 -6.34
C HIS A 114 12.40 21.92 -5.25
N PHE A 115 11.73 21.00 -4.53
CA PHE A 115 10.94 21.31 -3.35
C PHE A 115 11.73 21.31 -2.05
N GLY A 116 13.02 20.94 -2.10
CA GLY A 116 13.90 20.92 -0.95
C GLY A 116 14.10 19.54 -0.32
N MET A 117 13.63 18.46 -0.94
CA MET A 117 13.97 17.10 -0.50
C MET A 117 15.49 16.91 -0.56
N GLN A 118 16.04 16.30 0.47
CA GLN A 118 17.42 15.85 0.55
C GLN A 118 17.44 14.39 0.99
N ASN A 119 18.09 13.56 0.19
CA ASN A 119 18.24 12.15 0.46
C ASN A 119 19.71 11.77 0.44
N PHE A 120 20.18 11.16 1.53
CA PHE A 120 21.54 10.63 1.69
C PHE A 120 21.44 9.12 1.85
N ASP A 121 22.22 8.40 1.10
CA ASP A 121 22.26 6.95 1.13
C ASP A 121 23.71 6.48 0.97
N VAL A 122 24.22 5.82 1.98
CA VAL A 122 25.60 5.35 2.02
C VAL A 122 25.67 3.89 2.40
N ASN A 123 26.56 3.16 1.76
CA ASN A 123 26.87 1.79 2.10
C ASN A 123 28.36 1.53 1.96
N PHE A 124 28.94 0.89 2.97
CA PHE A 124 30.33 0.44 3.02
C PHE A 124 30.36 -1.05 3.29
N ASN A 125 31.21 -1.75 2.59
CA ASN A 125 31.40 -3.18 2.80
C ASN A 125 32.84 -3.60 2.48
N GLY A 126 33.30 -4.67 3.11
CA GLY A 126 34.67 -5.17 2.91
C GLY A 126 35.00 -6.38 3.76
N GLY A 127 36.18 -6.95 3.50
CA GLY A 127 36.75 -8.03 4.28
C GLY A 127 37.45 -7.49 5.55
N ILE A 128 37.13 -8.12 6.70
CA ILE A 128 37.79 -7.84 7.99
C ILE A 128 38.69 -8.99 8.44
N GLY A 129 39.00 -9.92 7.54
CA GLY A 129 39.86 -11.07 7.76
C GLY A 129 39.70 -12.11 6.64
N LYS A 130 40.40 -13.22 6.74
CA LYS A 130 40.46 -14.23 5.67
C LYS A 130 39.08 -14.71 5.19
N ASN A 131 38.13 -14.90 6.11
CA ASN A 131 36.81 -15.45 5.83
C ASN A 131 35.69 -14.60 6.44
N TRP A 132 35.95 -13.37 6.80
CA TRP A 132 34.96 -12.48 7.39
C TRP A 132 34.75 -11.25 6.52
N LEU A 133 33.48 -10.90 6.33
CA LEU A 133 33.06 -9.68 5.66
C LEU A 133 32.21 -8.85 6.63
N CYS A 134 32.21 -7.55 6.42
CA CYS A 134 31.30 -6.63 7.11
C CYS A 134 30.63 -5.71 6.12
N ASN A 135 29.45 -5.23 6.49
CA ASN A 135 28.73 -4.18 5.78
C ASN A 135 28.11 -3.21 6.79
N ALA A 136 28.03 -1.94 6.40
CA ALA A 136 27.36 -0.91 7.16
C ALA A 136 26.76 0.11 6.20
N GLY A 137 25.57 0.62 6.52
CA GLY A 137 24.88 1.58 5.68
C GLY A 137 23.97 2.51 6.48
N ALA A 138 23.69 3.66 5.88
CA ALA A 138 22.75 4.63 6.41
C ALA A 138 21.98 5.28 5.27
N TYR A 139 20.67 5.27 5.40
CA TYR A 139 19.73 5.98 4.53
C TYR A 139 19.06 7.08 5.34
N GLN A 140 19.02 8.30 4.82
CA GLN A 140 18.37 9.44 5.46
C GLN A 140 17.57 10.21 4.40
N ASN A 141 16.30 10.43 4.67
CA ASN A 141 15.40 11.20 3.83
C ASN A 141 14.80 12.36 4.63
N PHE A 142 14.94 13.57 4.12
CA PHE A 142 14.37 14.81 4.62
C PHE A 142 13.58 15.42 3.49
N ASP A 143 12.28 15.15 3.44
CA ASP A 143 11.40 15.60 2.37
C ASP A 143 10.30 16.52 2.93
N PRO A 144 10.34 17.82 2.63
CA PRO A 144 9.28 18.75 3.03
C PRO A 144 7.97 18.52 2.24
N GLY A 145 8.00 17.65 1.21
CA GLY A 145 6.89 17.47 0.29
C GLY A 145 6.78 18.60 -0.73
N SER A 146 5.83 18.49 -1.65
CA SER A 146 5.51 19.53 -2.63
C SER A 146 4.60 20.64 -2.05
N PHE A 147 4.09 20.42 -0.84
CA PHE A 147 3.25 21.33 -0.05
C PHE A 147 3.97 21.61 1.27
N LYS A 148 3.85 22.82 1.77
CA LYS A 148 4.46 23.19 3.05
C LYS A 148 3.51 22.86 4.20
N LEU A 149 4.00 22.12 5.20
CA LEU A 149 3.32 21.94 6.47
C LEU A 149 3.66 23.11 7.38
N GLN A 150 2.68 23.63 8.15
CA GLN A 150 2.94 24.71 9.09
C GLN A 150 3.54 24.25 10.42
N PHE A 151 3.29 22.99 10.79
CA PHE A 151 3.66 22.42 12.08
C PHE A 151 4.86 21.47 12.00
N ALA A 152 5.42 21.21 10.81
CA ALA A 152 6.59 20.35 10.63
C ALA A 152 7.40 20.78 9.41
N GLU A 153 8.73 20.68 9.50
CA GLU A 153 9.64 21.01 8.41
C GLU A 153 9.58 19.95 7.28
N ASN A 154 9.38 18.69 7.64
CA ASN A 154 9.37 17.58 6.72
C ASN A 154 8.04 16.83 6.76
N ALA A 155 7.50 16.51 5.59
CA ALA A 155 6.38 15.59 5.40
C ALA A 155 6.84 14.13 5.52
N ASP A 156 8.10 13.83 5.18
CA ASP A 156 8.74 12.54 5.40
C ASP A 156 10.17 12.75 5.93
N ARG A 157 10.40 12.26 7.16
CA ARG A 157 11.71 12.17 7.77
C ARG A 157 11.96 10.71 8.16
N THR A 158 12.67 9.99 7.30
CA THR A 158 12.98 8.57 7.50
C THR A 158 14.48 8.35 7.57
N GLN A 159 14.94 7.62 8.58
CA GLN A 159 16.31 7.25 8.83
C GLN A 159 16.40 5.74 9.01
N ILE A 160 17.26 5.07 8.23
CA ILE A 160 17.47 3.61 8.30
C ILE A 160 18.97 3.36 8.41
N TYR A 161 19.37 2.53 9.34
CA TYR A 161 20.76 2.16 9.59
C TYR A 161 20.89 0.64 9.52
N HIS A 162 21.95 0.18 8.86
CA HIS A 162 22.28 -1.23 8.69
C HIS A 162 23.69 -1.51 9.17
N VAL A 163 23.87 -2.65 9.81
CA VAL A 163 25.20 -3.19 10.10
C VAL A 163 25.13 -4.71 10.03
N GLY A 164 26.15 -5.32 9.46
CA GLY A 164 26.19 -6.77 9.34
C GLY A 164 27.59 -7.35 9.36
N ILE A 165 27.66 -8.61 9.76
CA ILE A 165 28.88 -9.40 9.74
C ILE A 165 28.57 -10.75 9.07
N THR A 166 29.45 -11.17 8.15
CA THR A 166 29.27 -12.39 7.38
C THR A 166 30.51 -13.26 7.49
N ARG A 167 30.33 -14.52 7.84
CA ARG A 167 31.39 -15.53 7.79
C ARG A 167 31.24 -16.37 6.52
N LEU A 168 32.29 -16.43 5.72
CA LEU A 168 32.38 -17.32 4.58
C LEU A 168 32.76 -18.74 5.05
N LEU A 169 32.11 -19.74 4.50
CA LEU A 169 32.29 -21.14 4.83
C LEU A 169 32.96 -21.87 3.66
N ASN A 170 33.89 -22.79 3.98
CA ASN A 170 34.47 -23.74 3.03
C ASN A 170 34.85 -23.08 1.68
N GLU A 171 35.75 -22.10 1.73
CA GLU A 171 36.30 -21.40 0.55
C GLU A 171 35.24 -20.73 -0.34
N GLY A 172 34.09 -20.34 0.25
CA GLY A 172 33.02 -19.66 -0.44
C GLY A 172 31.88 -20.57 -0.93
N LYS A 173 31.85 -21.84 -0.52
CA LYS A 173 30.71 -22.72 -0.77
C LYS A 173 29.45 -22.28 -0.02
N GLY A 174 29.59 -21.48 1.02
CA GLY A 174 28.48 -20.95 1.77
C GLY A 174 28.85 -19.75 2.64
N TYR A 175 27.85 -19.26 3.36
CA TYR A 175 28.01 -18.18 4.32
C TYR A 175 27.00 -18.29 5.46
N ILE A 176 27.32 -17.64 6.58
CA ILE A 176 26.40 -17.28 7.66
C ILE A 176 26.56 -15.80 7.90
N SER A 177 25.48 -15.07 7.92
CA SER A 177 25.45 -13.62 8.08
C SER A 177 24.47 -13.20 9.16
N LEU A 178 24.92 -12.33 10.07
CA LEU A 178 24.08 -11.67 11.05
C LEU A 178 23.95 -10.20 10.65
N GLN A 179 22.72 -9.72 10.48
CA GLN A 179 22.40 -8.38 10.05
C GLN A 179 21.49 -7.70 11.08
N TYR A 180 21.77 -6.46 11.39
CA TYR A 180 20.91 -5.62 12.22
C TYR A 180 20.48 -4.39 11.43
N LYS A 181 19.17 -4.07 11.49
CA LYS A 181 18.57 -2.89 10.89
C LYS A 181 17.78 -2.10 11.94
N HIS A 182 18.02 -0.81 11.99
CA HIS A 182 17.22 0.13 12.78
C HIS A 182 16.58 1.16 11.85
N ALA A 183 15.28 1.37 11.96
CA ALA A 183 14.57 2.41 11.25
C ALA A 183 13.82 3.33 12.21
N ASN A 184 13.83 4.61 11.91
CA ASN A 184 13.09 5.65 12.63
C ASN A 184 12.47 6.61 11.60
N SER A 185 11.14 6.67 11.57
CA SER A 185 10.40 7.46 10.60
C SER A 185 9.39 8.36 11.30
N LYS A 186 9.28 9.60 10.80
CA LYS A 186 8.26 10.58 11.18
C LYS A 186 7.62 11.13 9.92
N ASN A 187 6.32 10.88 9.73
CA ASN A 187 5.60 11.24 8.52
C ASN A 187 4.30 12.00 8.87
N PRO A 188 4.37 13.29 9.23
CA PRO A 188 3.19 14.09 9.58
C PRO A 188 2.30 14.42 8.38
N GLY A 189 2.76 14.20 7.15
CA GLY A 189 2.05 14.51 5.92
C GLY A 189 1.31 13.34 5.27
N ASN A 190 0.80 12.40 6.02
CA ASN A 190 0.30 11.11 5.52
C ASN A 190 -0.83 11.19 4.47
N PHE A 191 -1.53 12.31 4.32
CA PHE A 191 -2.58 12.56 3.30
C PHE A 191 -2.39 13.87 2.55
N ALA A 192 -1.18 14.25 2.42
CA ALA A 192 -0.79 15.50 1.81
C ALA A 192 -1.19 15.65 0.33
N ASN A 193 -1.50 14.55 -0.35
CA ASN A 193 -1.99 14.57 -1.72
C ASN A 193 -3.52 14.75 -1.82
N ALA A 194 -4.25 14.80 -0.71
CA ALA A 194 -5.67 15.12 -0.73
C ALA A 194 -5.86 16.61 -0.98
N ALA A 195 -6.89 16.95 -1.75
CA ALA A 195 -7.25 18.33 -2.01
C ALA A 195 -8.71 18.47 -2.42
N PRO A 196 -9.34 19.61 -2.18
CA PRO A 196 -10.68 19.90 -2.66
C PRO A 196 -10.68 20.17 -4.17
N PHE A 197 -11.76 19.81 -4.84
CA PHE A 197 -12.01 20.09 -6.24
C PHE A 197 -13.50 20.26 -6.54
N ILE A 198 -13.82 20.78 -7.71
CA ILE A 198 -15.17 20.84 -8.24
C ILE A 198 -15.30 19.74 -9.29
N TYR A 199 -16.24 18.81 -9.10
CA TYR A 199 -16.59 17.80 -10.09
C TYR A 199 -17.43 18.40 -11.21
N VAL A 200 -16.97 18.31 -12.48
CA VAL A 200 -17.66 19.00 -13.59
C VAL A 200 -18.88 18.23 -14.09
N GLY A 201 -18.88 16.89 -13.90
CA GLY A 201 -19.96 16.03 -14.37
C GLY A 201 -19.58 15.13 -15.56
N ASP A 202 -18.50 15.47 -16.25
CA ASP A 202 -17.97 14.77 -17.43
C ASP A 202 -16.67 13.98 -17.14
N GLY A 203 -16.42 13.69 -15.88
CA GLY A 203 -15.18 13.02 -15.42
C GLY A 203 -13.99 13.96 -15.28
N SER A 204 -14.13 15.23 -15.64
CA SER A 204 -13.12 16.25 -15.41
C SER A 204 -13.35 16.97 -14.07
N ILE A 205 -12.32 17.69 -13.62
CA ILE A 205 -12.34 18.46 -12.39
C ILE A 205 -11.87 19.89 -12.62
N LYS A 206 -12.35 20.80 -11.77
CA LYS A 206 -11.83 22.16 -11.66
C LYS A 206 -11.30 22.38 -10.24
N LYS A 207 -10.26 23.19 -10.09
CA LYS A 207 -9.74 23.54 -8.77
C LYS A 207 -10.70 24.51 -8.05
N VAL A 208 -10.72 24.40 -6.74
CA VAL A 208 -11.40 25.36 -5.86
C VAL A 208 -10.61 26.67 -5.83
N ASN A 209 -11.28 27.82 -5.77
CA ASN A 209 -10.62 29.11 -5.66
C ASN A 209 -9.73 29.16 -4.40
N GLY A 210 -8.55 29.75 -4.55
CA GLY A 210 -7.58 29.85 -3.46
C GLY A 210 -6.83 28.57 -3.11
N PHE A 211 -7.14 27.42 -3.75
CA PHE A 211 -6.49 26.16 -3.50
C PHE A 211 -5.75 25.64 -4.73
N ASP A 212 -4.44 25.37 -4.60
CA ASP A 212 -3.63 24.75 -5.66
C ASP A 212 -3.27 23.30 -5.26
N PRO A 213 -3.92 22.30 -5.92
CA PRO A 213 -3.72 20.89 -5.61
C PRO A 213 -2.26 20.48 -5.70
N GLY A 214 -1.79 19.73 -4.70
CA GLY A 214 -0.41 19.26 -4.63
C GLY A 214 0.63 20.33 -4.25
N ARG A 215 0.23 21.60 -4.13
CA ARG A 215 1.06 22.72 -3.70
C ARG A 215 0.64 23.30 -2.35
N ASN A 216 -0.63 23.21 -2.03
CA ASN A 216 -1.16 23.61 -0.74
C ASN A 216 -1.35 22.40 0.17
N SER A 217 -1.08 22.56 1.44
CA SER A 217 -1.40 21.55 2.45
C SER A 217 -2.90 21.51 2.71
N TYR A 218 -3.44 20.29 2.81
CA TYR A 218 -4.82 20.06 3.24
C TYR A 218 -4.86 19.24 4.55
N VAL A 219 -3.82 19.37 5.35
CA VAL A 219 -3.68 18.82 6.70
C VAL A 219 -4.03 19.92 7.71
N PRO A 220 -4.73 19.61 8.83
CA PRO A 220 -5.16 20.59 9.81
C PRO A 220 -4.08 21.54 10.28
N TYR A 221 -4.47 22.79 10.48
CA TYR A 221 -3.57 23.90 10.80
C TYR A 221 -3.04 23.87 12.23
N ASN A 222 -3.92 23.66 13.22
CA ASN A 222 -3.62 23.89 14.62
C ASN A 222 -2.73 22.85 15.29
N GLY A 223 -2.32 21.82 14.59
CA GLY A 223 -1.28 20.89 15.00
C GLY A 223 -1.56 20.02 16.23
N ALA A 224 -2.78 20.03 16.78
CA ALA A 224 -3.10 19.23 17.96
C ALA A 224 -4.56 18.75 17.96
N PHE A 225 -4.76 17.53 18.52
CA PHE A 225 -6.08 16.96 18.77
C PHE A 225 -6.16 16.43 20.21
N THR A 226 -7.28 16.69 20.86
CA THR A 226 -7.61 16.04 22.14
C THR A 226 -8.49 14.84 21.88
N TYR A 227 -8.14 13.71 22.50
CA TYR A 227 -8.85 12.44 22.37
C TYR A 227 -8.88 11.69 23.69
N THR A 228 -9.86 10.80 23.87
CA THR A 228 -9.89 9.86 25.00
C THR A 228 -9.13 8.60 24.64
N ASP A 229 -8.15 8.24 25.46
CA ASP A 229 -7.41 6.98 25.27
C ASP A 229 -8.28 5.81 25.74
N ILE A 230 -8.56 4.89 24.82
CA ILE A 230 -9.36 3.70 25.09
C ILE A 230 -8.81 2.83 26.24
N MET A 231 -7.52 2.90 26.51
CA MET A 231 -6.88 2.02 27.51
C MET A 231 -7.11 2.46 28.94
N ASP A 232 -7.25 3.76 29.18
CA ASP A 232 -7.34 4.32 30.53
C ASP A 232 -8.46 5.35 30.73
N GLY A 233 -9.19 5.69 29.66
CA GLY A 233 -10.28 6.66 29.70
C GLY A 233 -9.83 8.12 29.90
N GLN A 234 -8.52 8.39 29.87
CA GLN A 234 -8.00 9.73 30.09
C GLN A 234 -7.97 10.56 28.80
N LYS A 235 -8.30 11.84 28.91
CA LYS A 235 -8.12 12.79 27.82
C LYS A 235 -6.62 13.06 27.61
N LYS A 236 -6.14 12.85 26.39
CA LYS A 236 -4.75 13.04 25.95
C LYS A 236 -4.70 13.95 24.74
N THR A 237 -3.58 14.65 24.54
CA THR A 237 -3.36 15.51 23.38
C THR A 237 -2.35 14.84 22.41
N TRP A 238 -2.74 14.71 21.17
CA TRP A 238 -1.87 14.34 20.08
C TRP A 238 -1.38 15.59 19.35
N ASN A 239 -0.07 15.77 19.25
CA ASN A 239 0.53 16.86 18.46
C ASN A 239 0.83 16.37 17.04
N LEU A 240 0.36 17.10 16.04
CA LEU A 240 0.59 16.76 14.62
C LEU A 240 2.07 16.83 14.21
N ASN A 241 2.89 17.68 14.87
CA ASN A 241 4.33 17.71 14.62
C ASN A 241 5.05 16.41 15.04
N ARG A 242 4.44 15.61 15.92
CA ARG A 242 4.86 14.25 16.20
C ARG A 242 4.63 13.35 15.00
N GLY A 243 3.52 13.58 14.28
CA GLY A 243 3.14 12.84 13.08
C GLY A 243 2.99 11.35 13.29
N SER A 244 3.07 10.60 12.20
CA SER A 244 3.20 9.16 12.26
C SER A 244 4.64 8.80 12.63
N GLU A 245 4.84 8.25 13.83
CA GLU A 245 6.13 7.77 14.32
C GLU A 245 6.19 6.24 14.24
N ASN A 246 7.15 5.73 13.51
CA ASN A 246 7.44 4.31 13.42
C ASN A 246 8.91 4.10 13.74
N ARG A 247 9.19 3.31 14.77
CA ARG A 247 10.54 2.87 15.09
C ARG A 247 10.58 1.37 14.96
N SER A 248 11.66 0.84 14.42
CA SER A 248 11.79 -0.61 14.32
C SER A 248 13.23 -1.04 14.56
N HIS A 249 13.36 -2.23 15.10
CA HIS A 249 14.60 -2.96 15.28
C HIS A 249 14.41 -4.33 14.64
N GLU A 250 15.30 -4.70 13.74
CA GLU A 250 15.30 -5.99 13.07
C GLU A 250 16.67 -6.65 13.24
N LEU A 251 16.65 -7.92 13.60
CA LEU A 251 17.82 -8.79 13.61
C LEU A 251 17.55 -9.93 12.63
N ALA A 252 18.41 -10.11 11.63
CA ALA A 252 18.27 -11.15 10.62
C ALA A 252 19.48 -12.08 10.60
N LEU A 253 19.23 -13.37 10.48
CA LEU A 253 20.20 -14.43 10.25
C LEU A 253 19.99 -14.95 8.83
N LEU A 254 21.00 -14.79 7.97
CA LEU A 254 20.98 -15.24 6.60
C LEU A 254 22.07 -16.30 6.41
N SER A 255 21.73 -17.41 5.79
CA SER A 255 22.68 -18.48 5.52
C SER A 255 22.40 -19.15 4.19
N SER A 256 23.44 -19.56 3.51
CA SER A 256 23.36 -20.41 2.34
C SER A 256 24.57 -21.32 2.30
N TYR A 257 24.37 -22.57 1.89
CA TYR A 257 25.44 -23.54 1.69
C TYR A 257 25.17 -24.42 0.48
N ARG A 258 26.16 -24.61 -0.36
CA ARG A 258 26.10 -25.46 -1.54
C ARG A 258 27.10 -26.63 -1.42
N TRP A 259 26.60 -27.85 -1.45
CA TRP A 259 27.41 -29.06 -1.43
C TRP A 259 27.96 -29.39 -2.82
N ASP A 260 28.98 -30.22 -2.85
CA ASP A 260 29.62 -30.63 -4.10
C ASP A 260 28.71 -31.43 -5.03
N ASN A 261 27.69 -32.09 -4.49
CA ASN A 261 26.66 -32.80 -5.26
C ASN A 261 25.61 -31.87 -5.87
N GLY A 262 25.79 -30.53 -5.75
CA GLY A 262 24.89 -29.51 -6.30
C GLY A 262 23.66 -29.19 -5.45
N LEU A 263 23.43 -29.90 -4.33
CA LEU A 263 22.39 -29.54 -3.38
C LEU A 263 22.74 -28.19 -2.76
N GLN A 264 21.77 -27.27 -2.70
CA GLN A 264 21.89 -25.99 -2.03
C GLN A 264 20.84 -25.90 -0.92
N TRP A 265 21.28 -25.48 0.24
CA TRP A 265 20.43 -25.10 1.36
C TRP A 265 20.49 -23.58 1.56
N LYS A 266 19.35 -22.98 1.87
CA LYS A 266 19.20 -21.59 2.22
C LYS A 266 18.36 -21.48 3.49
N LEU A 267 18.73 -20.55 4.38
CA LEU A 267 17.98 -20.19 5.58
C LEU A 267 17.99 -18.67 5.71
N ASP A 268 16.81 -18.10 5.77
CA ASP A 268 16.61 -16.69 6.08
C ASP A 268 15.66 -16.60 7.28
N ALA A 269 16.11 -15.99 8.36
CA ALA A 269 15.32 -15.82 9.56
C ALA A 269 15.45 -14.37 10.03
N LYS A 270 14.38 -13.81 10.58
CA LYS A 270 14.40 -12.49 11.18
C LYS A 270 13.49 -12.37 12.39
N TRP A 271 13.90 -11.53 13.29
CA TRP A 271 13.08 -11.02 14.38
C TRP A 271 12.97 -9.50 14.25
N MET A 272 11.75 -8.96 14.44
CA MET A 272 11.49 -7.54 14.36
C MET A 272 10.62 -7.09 15.53
N TYR A 273 10.94 -5.93 16.08
CA TYR A 273 10.13 -5.21 17.06
C TYR A 273 9.91 -3.77 16.58
N ALA A 274 8.65 -3.32 16.54
CA ALA A 274 8.28 -2.00 16.07
C ALA A 274 7.18 -1.37 16.94
N PRO A 275 7.51 -0.43 17.83
CA PRO A 275 6.53 0.48 18.41
C PRO A 275 6.10 1.50 17.33
N VAL A 276 4.79 1.72 17.26
CA VAL A 276 4.15 2.50 16.21
C VAL A 276 3.14 3.45 16.83
N ALA A 277 3.14 4.68 16.35
CA ALA A 277 2.11 5.66 16.61
C ALA A 277 1.81 6.40 15.30
N ASN A 278 0.66 6.13 14.71
CA ASN A 278 0.28 6.68 13.41
C ASN A 278 -0.89 7.65 13.53
N TYR A 279 -0.81 8.71 12.78
CA TYR A 279 -1.86 9.65 12.51
C TYR A 279 -2.36 9.46 11.08
N VAL A 280 -3.68 9.35 10.92
CA VAL A 280 -4.35 9.20 9.64
C VAL A 280 -5.52 10.16 9.60
N ASP A 281 -5.58 11.03 8.59
CA ASP A 281 -6.66 11.98 8.39
C ASP A 281 -7.20 11.90 6.96
N PHE A 282 -8.52 11.90 6.81
CA PHE A 282 -9.17 11.93 5.51
C PHE A 282 -10.44 12.78 5.53
N GLY A 283 -10.69 13.38 4.37
CA GLY A 283 -11.93 14.08 4.11
C GLY A 283 -13.13 13.15 4.20
N GLY A 284 -14.20 13.67 4.75
CA GLY A 284 -15.44 12.93 4.97
C GLY A 284 -16.34 12.84 3.76
N SER A 285 -15.96 13.41 2.62
CA SER A 285 -16.68 13.22 1.37
C SER A 285 -17.57 14.32 0.84
N THR A 286 -18.16 15.16 1.68
CA THR A 286 -19.06 16.20 1.18
C THR A 286 -18.54 17.55 1.63
N ILE A 287 -18.17 18.38 0.68
CA ILE A 287 -17.89 19.79 0.88
C ILE A 287 -19.20 20.53 0.67
N SER A 288 -19.61 21.34 1.64
CA SER A 288 -20.80 22.19 1.59
C SER A 288 -20.44 23.64 1.87
N GLU A 289 -21.27 24.54 1.42
CA GLU A 289 -21.14 25.96 1.73
C GLU A 289 -22.06 26.29 2.89
N VAL A 290 -21.56 27.04 3.85
CA VAL A 290 -22.28 27.48 5.04
C VAL A 290 -22.24 29.00 5.20
N THR A 291 -23.24 29.52 5.88
CA THR A 291 -23.39 30.93 6.27
C THR A 291 -23.21 31.08 7.78
N ALA A 292 -23.11 32.29 8.28
CA ALA A 292 -23.05 32.55 9.73
C ALA A 292 -24.27 31.97 10.49
N ALA A 293 -25.42 31.86 9.85
CA ALA A 293 -26.63 31.30 10.44
C ALA A 293 -26.54 29.80 10.73
N ASP A 294 -25.61 29.08 10.09
CA ASP A 294 -25.36 27.64 10.31
C ASP A 294 -24.61 27.35 11.61
N GLY A 295 -24.12 28.39 12.31
CA GLY A 295 -23.59 28.31 13.67
C GLY A 295 -22.18 27.72 13.79
N TYR A 296 -21.40 27.71 12.70
CA TYR A 296 -19.99 27.35 12.76
C TYR A 296 -19.12 28.55 13.13
N THR A 297 -18.10 28.33 13.97
CA THR A 297 -17.18 29.37 14.41
C THR A 297 -15.73 28.95 14.31
N LEU A 298 -14.81 29.91 14.19
CA LEU A 298 -13.36 29.67 14.17
C LEU A 298 -12.77 29.53 15.58
N ASP A 299 -13.51 29.91 16.60
CA ASP A 299 -13.10 29.85 18.00
C ASP A 299 -14.07 29.02 18.85
N GLU A 300 -13.55 28.45 19.93
CA GLU A 300 -14.30 27.62 20.87
C GLU A 300 -15.30 28.39 21.76
N ASN A 301 -15.26 29.73 21.73
CA ASN A 301 -16.16 30.57 22.50
C ASN A 301 -17.37 31.04 21.66
N GLY A 302 -17.41 30.71 20.38
CA GLY A 302 -18.50 31.05 19.48
C GLY A 302 -18.56 32.54 19.08
N GLN A 303 -17.43 33.23 19.13
CA GLN A 303 -17.39 34.70 18.87
C GLN A 303 -17.08 35.02 17.41
N GLU A 304 -16.29 34.20 16.74
CA GLU A 304 -15.88 34.40 15.35
C GLU A 304 -16.67 33.47 14.40
N ALA A 305 -17.83 33.96 13.92
CA ALA A 305 -18.66 33.19 12.99
C ALA A 305 -17.92 32.89 11.68
N TYR A 306 -18.11 31.70 11.14
CA TYR A 306 -17.52 31.27 9.89
C TYR A 306 -18.56 31.20 8.76
N GLU A 307 -18.19 31.76 7.62
CA GLU A 307 -18.90 31.63 6.35
C GLU A 307 -17.96 31.09 5.28
N GLY A 308 -18.42 30.13 4.46
CA GLY A 308 -17.66 29.57 3.37
C GLY A 308 -17.78 28.05 3.24
N LEU A 309 -16.80 27.43 2.58
CA LEU A 309 -16.81 25.99 2.35
C LEU A 309 -16.30 25.23 3.58
N ILE A 310 -17.03 24.18 3.96
CA ILE A 310 -16.68 23.28 5.04
C ILE A 310 -16.60 21.84 4.55
N GLU A 311 -15.77 21.03 5.22
CA GLU A 311 -15.69 19.58 5.01
C GLU A 311 -15.72 18.85 6.34
N GLY A 312 -16.61 17.84 6.43
CA GLY A 312 -16.54 16.85 7.51
C GLY A 312 -15.32 15.96 7.32
N ARG A 313 -14.51 15.79 8.37
CA ARG A 313 -13.26 15.04 8.34
C ARG A 313 -13.24 14.00 9.43
N ARG A 314 -12.42 12.95 9.22
CA ARG A 314 -12.17 11.92 10.20
C ARG A 314 -10.67 11.75 10.41
N THR A 315 -10.28 11.75 11.67
CA THR A 315 -8.89 11.50 12.09
C THR A 315 -8.82 10.22 12.89
N TRP A 316 -7.87 9.36 12.55
CA TRP A 316 -7.51 8.19 13.32
C TRP A 316 -6.12 8.30 13.92
N LEU A 317 -6.05 8.03 15.21
CA LEU A 317 -4.82 7.90 15.97
C LEU A 317 -4.62 6.43 16.28
N HIS A 318 -3.60 5.81 15.70
CA HIS A 318 -3.28 4.40 15.85
C HIS A 318 -2.07 4.25 16.76
N PHE A 319 -2.19 3.44 17.78
CA PHE A 319 -1.11 3.10 18.69
C PHE A 319 -0.86 1.60 18.65
N GLY A 320 0.39 1.18 18.60
CA GLY A 320 0.65 -0.24 18.53
C GLY A 320 2.09 -0.64 18.82
N LYS A 321 2.23 -1.93 19.05
CA LYS A 321 3.51 -2.63 19.13
C LYS A 321 3.40 -3.87 18.25
N VAL A 322 4.31 -3.98 17.30
CA VAL A 322 4.43 -5.15 16.44
C VAL A 322 5.67 -5.92 16.82
N THR A 323 5.53 -7.23 17.01
CA THR A 323 6.65 -8.16 17.13
C THR A 323 6.45 -9.27 16.13
N SER A 324 7.46 -9.57 15.34
CA SER A 324 7.41 -10.69 14.38
C SER A 324 8.68 -11.53 14.44
N GLY A 325 8.51 -12.84 14.31
CA GLY A 325 9.58 -13.81 14.09
C GLY A 325 9.27 -14.60 12.83
N MET A 326 10.15 -14.57 11.85
CA MET A 326 9.91 -15.20 10.56
C MET A 326 11.12 -16.00 10.14
N LEU A 327 10.86 -17.13 9.52
CA LEU A 327 11.86 -18.03 8.98
C LEU A 327 11.38 -18.58 7.64
N THR A 328 12.30 -18.62 6.68
CA THR A 328 12.16 -19.38 5.44
C THR A 328 13.39 -20.22 5.26
N THR A 329 13.21 -21.51 5.04
CA THR A 329 14.33 -22.41 4.67
C THR A 329 13.99 -23.18 3.41
N GLU A 330 14.97 -23.34 2.54
CA GLU A 330 14.81 -23.97 1.23
C GLU A 330 15.96 -24.95 0.94
N LEU A 331 15.60 -26.07 0.33
CA LEU A 331 16.51 -26.99 -0.34
C LEU A 331 16.27 -26.89 -1.85
N ASN A 332 17.32 -26.64 -2.60
CA ASN A 332 17.28 -26.53 -4.05
C ASN A 332 18.27 -27.51 -4.67
N LYS A 333 17.83 -28.27 -5.67
CA LYS A 333 18.70 -29.19 -6.40
C LYS A 333 18.32 -29.24 -7.85
N GLN A 334 19.34 -29.21 -8.71
CA GLN A 334 19.21 -29.46 -10.14
C GLN A 334 19.70 -30.84 -10.46
N PHE A 335 18.93 -31.65 -11.21
CA PHE A 335 19.30 -32.96 -11.68
C PHE A 335 18.55 -33.27 -12.99
N GLY A 336 19.27 -33.76 -13.99
CA GLY A 336 18.68 -33.91 -15.31
C GLY A 336 18.06 -32.63 -15.85
N GLY A 337 16.82 -32.69 -16.29
CA GLY A 337 16.03 -31.56 -16.74
C GLY A 337 15.24 -30.85 -15.61
N HIS A 338 15.37 -31.29 -14.36
CA HIS A 338 14.59 -30.79 -13.22
C HIS A 338 15.37 -29.81 -12.38
N GLN A 339 14.69 -28.78 -11.92
CA GLN A 339 15.15 -27.89 -10.85
C GLN A 339 14.11 -27.87 -9.74
N VAL A 340 14.33 -28.69 -8.72
CA VAL A 340 13.41 -28.90 -7.61
C VAL A 340 13.79 -27.99 -6.45
N ARG A 341 12.79 -27.34 -5.88
CA ARG A 341 12.91 -26.50 -4.68
C ARG A 341 11.85 -26.94 -3.66
N LEU A 342 12.31 -27.34 -2.47
CA LEU A 342 11.49 -27.66 -1.32
C LEU A 342 11.70 -26.58 -0.26
N GLY A 343 10.64 -25.93 0.19
CA GLY A 343 10.75 -24.87 1.16
C GLY A 343 9.75 -24.97 2.30
N LEU A 344 10.12 -24.39 3.42
CA LEU A 344 9.30 -24.27 4.61
C LEU A 344 9.32 -22.82 5.07
N ASN A 345 8.13 -22.26 5.35
CA ASN A 345 7.97 -20.95 6.00
C ASN A 345 7.37 -21.14 7.38
N GLU A 346 7.89 -20.43 8.37
CA GLU A 346 7.31 -20.27 9.69
C GLU A 346 7.25 -18.78 10.01
N TRP A 347 6.05 -18.17 9.98
CA TRP A 347 5.85 -16.74 10.16
C TRP A 347 4.95 -16.48 11.36
N TYR A 348 5.53 -15.95 12.42
CA TYR A 348 4.86 -15.51 13.61
C TYR A 348 4.75 -13.98 13.64
N TYR A 349 3.56 -13.46 13.89
CA TYR A 349 3.26 -12.05 14.00
C TYR A 349 2.41 -11.79 15.24
N HIS A 350 2.85 -10.90 16.11
CA HIS A 350 2.11 -10.45 17.27
C HIS A 350 1.79 -8.97 17.16
N LEU A 351 0.55 -8.62 17.41
CA LEU A 351 0.02 -7.27 17.40
C LEU A 351 -0.57 -6.92 18.76
N ASN A 352 -0.19 -5.77 19.30
CA ASN A 352 -0.89 -5.09 20.38
C ASN A 352 -1.25 -3.71 19.86
N TYR A 353 -2.52 -3.49 19.56
CA TYR A 353 -3.01 -2.33 18.82
C TYR A 353 -4.26 -1.77 19.45
N HIS A 354 -4.35 -0.45 19.50
CA HIS A 354 -5.59 0.27 19.75
C HIS A 354 -5.63 1.57 18.96
N SER A 355 -6.81 2.12 18.79
CA SER A 355 -7.00 3.40 18.12
C SER A 355 -7.97 4.32 18.88
N SER A 356 -7.87 5.60 18.58
CA SER A 356 -8.91 6.59 18.87
C SER A 356 -9.30 7.26 17.57
N SER A 357 -10.58 7.46 17.33
CA SER A 357 -11.11 8.05 16.12
C SER A 357 -11.89 9.31 16.45
N LEU A 358 -11.62 10.37 15.71
CA LEU A 358 -12.24 11.69 15.89
C LEU A 358 -12.93 12.11 14.59
N GLN A 359 -14.11 12.71 14.71
CA GLN A 359 -14.77 13.41 13.63
C GLN A 359 -14.78 14.91 13.94
N TRP A 360 -14.51 15.71 12.94
CA TRP A 360 -14.48 17.17 13.05
C TRP A 360 -14.85 17.81 11.72
N THR A 361 -15.18 19.08 11.75
CA THR A 361 -15.45 19.91 10.57
C THR A 361 -14.30 20.86 10.37
N GLY A 362 -13.81 20.97 9.15
CA GLY A 362 -12.73 21.88 8.80
C GLY A 362 -13.10 22.87 7.72
N THR A 363 -12.42 24.01 7.68
CA THR A 363 -12.48 24.95 6.56
C THR A 363 -11.90 24.31 5.30
N VAL A 364 -12.45 24.62 4.13
CA VAL A 364 -11.89 24.21 2.83
C VAL A 364 -10.94 25.30 2.34
N SER A 365 -9.73 25.26 2.85
CA SER A 365 -8.68 26.25 2.58
C SER A 365 -7.30 25.60 2.62
N PRO A 366 -6.26 26.24 2.08
CA PRO A 366 -4.89 25.89 2.44
C PRO A 366 -4.75 25.97 3.96
N TYR A 367 -4.25 24.90 4.60
CA TYR A 367 -4.18 24.78 6.06
C TYR A 367 -5.56 24.82 6.74
N PRO A 368 -6.40 23.78 6.55
CA PRO A 368 -7.73 23.75 7.14
C PRO A 368 -7.73 24.01 8.64
N GLN A 369 -8.59 24.91 9.09
CA GLN A 369 -8.81 25.17 10.50
C GLN A 369 -9.97 24.33 11.00
N VAL A 370 -9.88 23.87 12.24
CA VAL A 370 -10.99 23.20 12.92
C VAL A 370 -12.09 24.23 13.17
N LEU A 371 -13.30 23.86 12.80
CA LEU A 371 -14.49 24.64 13.08
C LEU A 371 -15.20 24.07 14.30
N TYR A 372 -15.73 24.97 15.11
CA TYR A 372 -16.49 24.66 16.29
C TYR A 372 -17.98 24.87 16.00
N SER A 373 -18.80 23.99 16.50
CA SER A 373 -20.25 24.14 16.44
C SER A 373 -20.87 23.94 17.83
N MET A 374 -22.00 24.53 18.03
CA MET A 374 -22.71 24.40 19.30
C MET A 374 -23.22 22.99 19.46
N ALA A 375 -22.72 22.27 20.44
CA ALA A 375 -23.12 20.93 20.79
C ALA A 375 -23.14 20.77 22.32
N THR A 376 -23.92 19.83 22.78
CA THR A 376 -23.92 19.40 24.17
C THR A 376 -22.98 18.20 24.30
N ASP A 377 -22.00 18.25 25.19
CA ASP A 377 -21.18 17.08 25.48
C ASP A 377 -21.95 16.09 26.36
N PRO A 378 -22.46 14.99 25.79
CA PRO A 378 -23.24 14.03 26.56
C PRO A 378 -22.38 13.22 27.54
N THR A 379 -21.07 13.35 27.50
CA THR A 379 -20.13 12.61 28.38
C THR A 379 -19.68 13.43 29.59
N ASP A 380 -19.97 14.73 29.62
CA ASP A 380 -19.63 15.61 30.75
C ASP A 380 -20.84 15.83 31.68
N PRO A 381 -20.92 15.15 32.84
CA PRO A 381 -22.05 15.27 33.75
C PRO A 381 -22.10 16.63 34.45
N THR A 382 -21.07 17.45 34.32
CA THR A 382 -21.05 18.81 34.94
C THR A 382 -21.77 19.86 34.11
N LEU A 383 -22.04 19.52 32.83
CA LEU A 383 -22.79 20.41 31.95
C LEU A 383 -24.26 20.40 32.34
N THR A 384 -24.82 21.60 32.55
CA THR A 384 -26.26 21.72 32.72
C THR A 384 -26.97 21.67 31.36
N PRO A 385 -28.27 21.26 31.31
CA PRO A 385 -29.03 21.17 30.06
C PRO A 385 -29.02 22.42 29.19
N HIS A 386 -28.81 23.58 29.77
CA HIS A 386 -28.83 24.87 29.09
C HIS A 386 -27.44 25.39 28.74
N ARG A 387 -26.37 24.64 29.08
CA ARG A 387 -25.01 25.06 28.79
C ARG A 387 -24.58 24.43 27.50
N THR A 388 -24.62 25.17 26.44
CA THR A 388 -24.10 24.81 25.15
C THR A 388 -22.62 25.18 25.09
N GLN A 389 -21.79 24.27 24.64
CA GLN A 389 -20.37 24.50 24.36
C GLN A 389 -20.11 24.32 22.87
N PHE A 390 -19.09 24.99 22.40
CA PHE A 390 -18.60 24.77 21.03
C PHE A 390 -17.55 23.66 21.05
N PHE A 391 -17.78 22.61 20.25
CA PHE A 391 -16.88 21.48 20.13
C PHE A 391 -16.30 21.40 18.72
N GLY A 392 -14.98 21.28 18.63
CA GLY A 392 -14.28 21.06 17.37
C GLY A 392 -14.16 19.58 17.00
N PHE A 393 -14.26 18.67 17.97
CA PHE A 393 -14.05 17.23 17.76
C PHE A 393 -15.12 16.40 18.44
N ASN A 394 -15.62 15.40 17.72
CA ASN A 394 -16.47 14.34 18.25
C ASN A 394 -15.71 13.01 18.23
N GLU A 395 -15.69 12.31 19.33
CA GLU A 395 -15.06 11.01 19.41
C GLU A 395 -15.94 9.92 18.75
N LEU A 396 -15.30 9.00 18.07
CA LEU A 396 -15.93 7.88 17.40
C LEU A 396 -15.47 6.54 18.01
N SER A 397 -16.08 5.47 17.54
CA SER A 397 -15.80 4.12 18.02
C SER A 397 -14.32 3.77 17.99
N PRO A 398 -13.76 3.31 19.11
CA PRO A 398 -12.38 2.88 19.20
C PRO A 398 -12.19 1.48 18.58
N GLU A 399 -10.94 1.14 18.33
CA GLU A 399 -10.51 -0.18 17.90
C GLU A 399 -9.51 -0.76 18.89
N TYR A 400 -9.57 -2.06 19.12
CA TYR A 400 -8.63 -2.78 19.95
C TYR A 400 -8.38 -4.18 19.42
N THR A 401 -7.11 -4.55 19.30
CA THR A 401 -6.69 -5.92 18.96
C THR A 401 -5.38 -6.25 19.68
N LYS A 402 -5.37 -7.33 20.44
CA LYS A 402 -4.15 -7.87 21.03
C LYS A 402 -4.11 -9.37 20.83
N GLY A 403 -3.12 -9.84 20.08
CA GLY A 403 -3.03 -11.27 19.81
C GLY A 403 -1.92 -11.61 18.85
N SER A 404 -1.94 -12.83 18.38
CA SER A 404 -0.92 -13.36 17.47
C SER A 404 -1.52 -14.17 16.34
N GLU A 405 -0.77 -14.23 15.28
CA GLU A 405 -1.01 -15.00 14.08
C GLU A 405 0.24 -15.79 13.74
N ASN A 406 0.05 -17.05 13.35
CA ASN A 406 1.12 -17.94 12.93
C ASN A 406 0.75 -18.62 11.61
N LYS A 407 1.73 -18.74 10.71
CA LYS A 407 1.64 -19.43 9.43
C LYS A 407 2.80 -20.39 9.28
N LEU A 408 2.51 -21.68 9.34
CA LEU A 408 3.45 -22.74 9.00
C LEU A 408 3.10 -23.29 7.63
N ALA A 409 4.02 -23.20 6.69
CA ALA A 409 3.78 -23.65 5.32
C ALA A 409 4.92 -24.49 4.77
N LEU A 410 4.54 -25.54 4.08
CA LEU A 410 5.43 -26.37 3.25
C LEU A 410 5.10 -26.13 1.78
N TYR A 411 6.12 -25.97 0.94
CA TYR A 411 5.93 -25.83 -0.50
C TYR A 411 7.01 -26.57 -1.29
N LEU A 412 6.61 -27.02 -2.48
CA LEU A 412 7.46 -27.67 -3.45
C LEU A 412 7.25 -27.01 -4.81
N THR A 413 8.34 -26.74 -5.53
CA THR A 413 8.29 -26.35 -6.94
C THR A 413 9.27 -27.16 -7.74
N ASP A 414 8.94 -27.42 -9.00
CA ASP A 414 9.85 -27.99 -9.98
C ASP A 414 9.76 -27.23 -11.29
N ASN A 415 10.89 -26.86 -11.82
CA ASN A 415 11.02 -26.35 -13.17
C ASN A 415 11.63 -27.45 -14.03
N TRP A 416 10.78 -28.10 -14.82
CA TRP A 416 11.13 -29.29 -15.63
C TRP A 416 11.30 -28.90 -17.09
N LYS A 417 12.54 -28.85 -17.55
CA LYS A 417 12.87 -28.79 -18.96
C LYS A 417 12.69 -30.17 -19.56
N ILE A 418 11.50 -30.49 -20.09
CA ILE A 418 11.13 -31.80 -20.64
C ILE A 418 11.99 -32.08 -21.88
N ASN A 419 12.17 -31.06 -22.72
CA ASN A 419 13.08 -31.07 -23.87
C ASN A 419 13.43 -29.61 -24.26
N ASP A 420 14.13 -29.41 -25.37
CA ASP A 420 14.54 -28.05 -25.79
C ASP A 420 13.38 -27.13 -26.22
N LYS A 421 12.19 -27.70 -26.46
CA LYS A 421 10.99 -26.93 -26.87
C LYS A 421 9.96 -26.81 -25.78
N LEU A 422 9.98 -27.68 -24.77
CA LEU A 422 8.92 -27.80 -23.78
C LEU A 422 9.48 -27.65 -22.37
N ASN A 423 9.01 -26.59 -21.69
CA ASN A 423 9.30 -26.35 -20.29
C ASN A 423 7.99 -26.33 -19.49
N LEU A 424 8.00 -26.99 -18.33
CA LEU A 424 6.90 -27.03 -17.39
C LEU A 424 7.40 -26.59 -16.00
N TYR A 425 6.86 -25.49 -15.49
CA TYR A 425 7.02 -25.11 -14.09
C TYR A 425 5.73 -25.47 -13.34
N TYR A 426 5.86 -26.16 -12.22
CA TYR A 426 4.70 -26.49 -11.38
C TYR A 426 5.08 -26.48 -9.91
N GLY A 427 4.09 -26.32 -9.05
CA GLY A 427 4.32 -26.31 -7.62
C GLY A 427 3.04 -26.30 -6.80
N GLY A 428 3.23 -26.61 -5.54
CA GLY A 428 2.17 -26.61 -4.53
C GLY A 428 2.65 -26.07 -3.19
N ARG A 429 1.73 -25.51 -2.45
CA ARG A 429 1.90 -25.00 -1.08
C ARG A 429 0.76 -25.48 -0.21
N LEU A 430 1.07 -25.89 1.00
CA LEU A 430 0.10 -26.17 2.05
C LEU A 430 0.48 -25.32 3.27
N GLU A 431 -0.47 -24.58 3.83
CA GLU A 431 -0.24 -23.64 4.92
C GLU A 431 -1.25 -23.85 6.05
N TYR A 432 -0.75 -24.14 7.24
CA TYR A 432 -1.53 -24.10 8.45
C TYR A 432 -1.50 -22.68 9.01
N TYR A 433 -2.68 -22.08 9.12
CA TYR A 433 -2.91 -20.74 9.65
C TYR A 433 -3.58 -20.83 11.00
N ARG A 434 -3.01 -20.16 12.00
CA ARG A 434 -3.59 -20.00 13.32
C ARG A 434 -3.58 -18.54 13.72
N MET A 435 -4.71 -18.03 14.21
CA MET A 435 -4.85 -16.70 14.77
C MET A 435 -5.60 -16.80 16.11
N SER A 436 -5.14 -16.06 17.11
CA SER A 436 -5.83 -15.87 18.38
C SER A 436 -5.63 -14.44 18.86
N ALA A 437 -6.70 -13.72 19.06
CA ALA A 437 -6.67 -12.33 19.49
C ALA A 437 -7.86 -11.96 20.37
N ASP A 438 -7.60 -11.09 21.33
CA ASP A 438 -8.60 -10.35 22.06
C ASP A 438 -8.94 -9.09 21.26
N GLN A 439 -10.21 -8.90 20.94
CA GLN A 439 -10.67 -7.83 20.06
C GLN A 439 -11.92 -7.17 20.63
N ILE A 440 -12.05 -5.87 20.38
CA ILE A 440 -13.34 -5.21 20.45
C ILE A 440 -13.93 -5.29 19.04
N ALA A 441 -14.75 -6.30 18.83
CA ALA A 441 -15.50 -6.45 17.60
C ALA A 441 -16.75 -5.58 17.64
N GLN A 442 -16.97 -4.78 16.59
CA GLN A 442 -18.22 -4.04 16.38
C GLN A 442 -18.61 -3.03 17.46
N SER A 443 -17.69 -2.44 18.20
CA SER A 443 -18.07 -1.36 19.06
C SER A 443 -18.55 -0.18 18.18
N ARG A 444 -19.81 0.16 18.31
CA ARG A 444 -20.42 1.38 17.71
C ARG A 444 -20.53 2.49 18.75
N PHE A 445 -19.84 2.36 19.83
CA PHE A 445 -19.84 3.34 20.90
C PHE A 445 -18.81 4.41 20.61
N SER A 446 -19.20 5.63 20.73
CA SER A 446 -18.31 6.79 20.57
C SER A 446 -17.74 7.20 21.93
N GLY A 447 -16.45 7.57 21.95
CA GLY A 447 -15.85 8.31 23.05
C GLY A 447 -15.44 7.53 24.29
N PHE A 448 -15.20 6.18 24.26
CA PHE A 448 -15.13 5.42 25.49
C PHE A 448 -13.92 4.51 25.61
N HIS A 449 -13.66 4.08 26.85
CA HIS A 449 -12.55 3.20 27.22
C HIS A 449 -13.01 1.75 27.44
N ILE A 450 -12.04 0.84 27.47
CA ILE A 450 -12.26 -0.55 27.87
C ILE A 450 -12.63 -0.58 29.36
N GLY A 451 -13.65 -1.36 29.71
CA GLY A 451 -14.19 -1.50 31.07
C GLY A 451 -15.62 -0.98 31.18
N ASP A 452 -16.03 -0.73 32.39
CA ASP A 452 -17.35 -0.17 32.69
C ASP A 452 -17.29 1.35 32.75
N PHE A 453 -18.24 2.00 32.08
CA PHE A 453 -18.34 3.46 32.03
C PHE A 453 -19.78 3.91 31.85
N ASN A 454 -20.05 5.19 32.12
CA ASN A 454 -21.34 5.79 31.92
C ASN A 454 -21.29 6.79 30.76
N THR A 455 -22.33 6.79 29.93
CA THR A 455 -22.64 7.92 29.05
C THR A 455 -23.75 8.75 29.68
N TYR A 456 -23.72 10.03 29.39
CA TYR A 456 -24.69 10.97 29.90
C TYR A 456 -25.43 11.63 28.72
N ALA A 457 -26.74 11.71 28.81
CA ALA A 457 -27.57 12.40 27.85
C ALA A 457 -28.59 13.27 28.59
N TYR A 458 -29.09 14.31 27.94
CA TYR A 458 -30.21 15.07 28.48
C TYR A 458 -31.52 14.38 28.14
N GLY A 459 -32.33 14.08 29.16
CA GLY A 459 -33.67 13.61 28.99
C GLY A 459 -34.62 14.73 28.49
N GLU A 460 -35.86 14.35 28.15
CA GLU A 460 -36.87 15.30 27.68
C GLU A 460 -37.21 16.39 28.73
N ASP A 461 -37.01 16.08 29.98
CA ASP A 461 -37.20 16.96 31.13
C ASP A 461 -35.99 17.85 31.43
N GLY A 462 -34.92 17.72 30.62
CA GLY A 462 -33.67 18.45 30.79
C GLY A 462 -32.78 17.94 31.91
N GLN A 463 -33.11 16.80 32.52
CA GLN A 463 -32.26 16.15 33.51
C GLN A 463 -31.21 15.28 32.82
N ILE A 464 -30.01 15.14 33.45
CA ILE A 464 -28.95 14.28 32.95
C ILE A 464 -29.31 12.82 33.27
N VAL A 465 -29.43 12.02 32.24
CA VAL A 465 -29.66 10.58 32.32
C VAL A 465 -28.32 9.86 32.06
N ALA A 466 -27.89 9.08 33.05
CA ALA A 466 -26.71 8.22 32.91
C ALA A 466 -27.11 6.85 32.34
N THR A 467 -26.42 6.41 31.31
CA THR A 467 -26.54 5.06 30.77
C THR A 467 -25.22 4.31 30.99
N GLN A 468 -25.29 3.23 31.75
CA GLN A 468 -24.12 2.38 32.01
C GLN A 468 -23.81 1.52 30.79
N HIS A 469 -22.55 1.45 30.44
CA HIS A 469 -21.99 0.62 29.39
C HIS A 469 -20.83 -0.23 29.90
N SER A 470 -20.56 -1.32 29.21
CA SER A 470 -19.41 -2.19 29.48
C SER A 470 -18.80 -2.64 28.16
N ILE A 471 -17.52 -2.36 27.96
CA ILE A 471 -16.76 -2.78 26.79
C ILE A 471 -15.61 -3.67 27.25
N HIS A 472 -15.68 -4.94 26.90
CA HIS A 472 -14.62 -5.91 27.17
C HIS A 472 -14.19 -6.59 25.87
N PRO A 473 -12.87 -6.78 25.64
CA PRO A 473 -12.39 -7.53 24.49
C PRO A 473 -12.88 -8.97 24.53
N ALA A 474 -13.35 -9.45 23.39
CA ALA A 474 -13.73 -10.85 23.21
C ALA A 474 -12.58 -11.61 22.51
N ASN A 475 -12.33 -12.84 22.94
CA ASN A 475 -11.33 -13.69 22.29
C ASN A 475 -11.87 -14.28 20.99
N VAL A 476 -11.06 -14.18 19.94
CA VAL A 476 -11.31 -14.80 18.64
C VAL A 476 -10.14 -15.71 18.32
N THR A 477 -10.42 -17.01 18.14
CA THR A 477 -9.42 -17.98 17.71
C THR A 477 -9.86 -18.65 16.42
N LYS A 478 -8.97 -18.70 15.43
CA LYS A 478 -9.17 -19.36 14.14
C LYS A 478 -7.99 -20.26 13.81
N ASN A 479 -8.30 -21.50 13.40
CA ASN A 479 -7.35 -22.47 12.88
C ASN A 479 -7.83 -22.89 11.51
N LYS A 480 -7.02 -22.69 10.48
CA LYS A 480 -7.43 -22.89 9.09
C LYS A 480 -6.29 -23.49 8.28
N LEU A 481 -6.67 -24.15 7.19
CA LEU A 481 -5.74 -24.66 6.19
C LEU A 481 -5.91 -23.85 4.90
N ASN A 482 -4.82 -23.25 4.44
CA ASN A 482 -4.71 -22.60 3.14
C ASN A 482 -3.90 -23.49 2.19
N TYR A 483 -4.09 -23.29 0.90
CA TYR A 483 -3.32 -23.95 -0.12
C TYR A 483 -3.09 -23.05 -1.33
N ALA A 484 -2.02 -23.32 -2.06
CA ALA A 484 -1.79 -22.78 -3.40
C ALA A 484 -1.26 -23.86 -4.31
N ALA A 485 -1.57 -23.73 -5.60
CA ALA A 485 -1.02 -24.60 -6.64
C ALA A 485 -0.82 -23.79 -7.92
N THR A 486 0.23 -24.13 -8.68
CA THR A 486 0.50 -23.50 -9.98
C THR A 486 1.02 -24.52 -10.99
N ALA A 487 0.70 -24.31 -12.26
CA ALA A 487 1.31 -24.99 -13.38
C ALA A 487 1.48 -23.99 -14.53
N GLN A 488 2.68 -23.91 -15.09
CA GLN A 488 3.02 -23.03 -16.22
C GLN A 488 3.70 -23.85 -17.30
N LEU A 489 3.16 -23.78 -18.51
CA LEU A 489 3.68 -24.46 -19.70
C LEU A 489 4.20 -23.43 -20.68
N THR A 490 5.40 -23.68 -21.21
CA THR A 490 5.94 -22.93 -22.35
C THR A 490 6.36 -23.93 -23.43
N TYR A 491 5.88 -23.73 -24.66
CA TYR A 491 6.19 -24.62 -25.78
C TYR A 491 6.64 -23.81 -27.01
N ASP A 492 7.87 -24.05 -27.44
CA ASP A 492 8.44 -23.51 -28.68
C ASP A 492 7.93 -24.30 -29.90
N ILE A 493 7.00 -23.74 -30.65
CA ILE A 493 6.52 -24.31 -31.92
C ILE A 493 7.66 -24.33 -32.91
N VAL A 494 8.29 -23.19 -33.09
CA VAL A 494 9.53 -22.98 -33.82
C VAL A 494 10.47 -22.11 -33.01
N LYS A 495 11.76 -22.08 -33.34
CA LYS A 495 12.74 -21.29 -32.59
C LYS A 495 12.28 -19.82 -32.47
N GLY A 496 12.04 -19.39 -31.24
CA GLY A 496 11.64 -18.03 -30.91
C GLY A 496 10.17 -17.71 -31.11
N PHE A 497 9.31 -18.66 -31.45
CA PHE A 497 7.86 -18.49 -31.48
C PHE A 497 7.17 -19.67 -30.82
N GLY A 498 6.28 -19.40 -29.90
CA GLY A 498 5.61 -20.46 -29.15
C GLY A 498 4.34 -20.00 -28.42
N ILE A 499 3.84 -20.92 -27.65
CA ILE A 499 2.66 -20.73 -26.80
C ILE A 499 3.03 -20.85 -25.33
N MET A 500 2.28 -20.16 -24.49
CA MET A 500 2.39 -20.25 -23.05
C MET A 500 1.00 -20.34 -22.41
N ALA A 501 0.92 -21.08 -21.34
CA ALA A 501 -0.28 -21.18 -20.52
C ALA A 501 0.11 -21.31 -19.06
N ASP A 502 -0.61 -20.64 -18.15
CA ASP A 502 -0.48 -20.87 -16.73
C ASP A 502 -1.85 -20.90 -16.03
N GLY A 503 -1.90 -21.73 -14.99
CA GLY A 503 -2.99 -21.78 -14.05
C GLY A 503 -2.45 -21.73 -12.63
N THR A 504 -2.97 -20.82 -11.82
CA THR A 504 -2.58 -20.65 -10.43
C THR A 504 -3.83 -20.47 -9.57
N ILE A 505 -3.86 -21.12 -8.42
CA ILE A 505 -4.88 -20.88 -7.41
C ILE A 505 -4.21 -20.70 -6.06
N ALA A 506 -4.66 -19.69 -5.31
CA ALA A 506 -4.27 -19.55 -3.91
C ALA A 506 -5.48 -19.24 -3.04
N THR A 507 -5.40 -19.69 -1.79
CA THR A 507 -6.41 -19.42 -0.77
C THR A 507 -5.79 -18.75 0.42
N ARG A 508 -6.55 -17.87 1.09
CA ARG A 508 -6.11 -17.23 2.32
C ARG A 508 -7.29 -16.90 3.24
N TYR A 509 -6.98 -16.77 4.50
CA TYR A 509 -7.84 -16.12 5.49
C TYR A 509 -7.32 -14.70 5.78
N PRO A 510 -8.18 -13.79 6.25
CA PRO A 510 -7.76 -12.46 6.67
C PRO A 510 -6.69 -12.51 7.75
N ARG A 511 -5.79 -11.53 7.79
CA ARG A 511 -4.77 -11.36 8.82
C ARG A 511 -5.39 -10.84 10.11
N ILE A 512 -4.66 -10.96 11.22
CA ILE A 512 -5.10 -10.44 12.52
C ILE A 512 -5.50 -8.96 12.48
N SER A 513 -4.80 -8.16 11.68
CA SER A 513 -5.10 -6.73 11.48
C SER A 513 -6.41 -6.47 10.73
N ASP A 514 -6.86 -7.42 9.91
CA ASP A 514 -8.09 -7.28 9.12
C ASP A 514 -9.34 -7.46 10.00
N TYR A 515 -9.19 -8.03 11.18
CA TYR A 515 -10.24 -8.21 12.19
C TYR A 515 -10.32 -7.05 13.19
N ALA A 516 -9.40 -6.08 13.11
CA ALA A 516 -9.44 -4.90 13.95
C ALA A 516 -10.54 -3.95 13.49
N GLY A 517 -11.20 -3.30 14.45
CA GLY A 517 -12.15 -2.25 14.14
C GLY A 517 -13.62 -2.64 14.16
N THR A 518 -14.44 -1.74 13.64
CA THR A 518 -15.90 -1.88 13.57
C THR A 518 -16.38 -2.74 12.40
N GLY A 519 -15.46 -3.49 11.81
CA GLY A 519 -15.68 -4.34 10.65
C GLY A 519 -16.54 -5.58 10.90
N PRO A 520 -16.48 -6.54 9.96
CA PRO A 520 -17.20 -7.81 10.08
C PRO A 520 -16.77 -8.58 11.32
N THR A 521 -17.68 -9.37 11.88
CA THR A 521 -17.33 -10.34 12.92
C THR A 521 -16.40 -11.40 12.35
N ALA A 522 -15.59 -12.01 13.22
CA ALA A 522 -14.70 -13.10 12.82
C ALA A 522 -15.42 -14.29 12.14
N GLU A 523 -16.74 -14.46 12.37
CA GLU A 523 -17.57 -15.51 11.77
C GLU A 523 -18.02 -15.15 10.36
N GLN A 524 -18.12 -13.86 10.04
CA GLN A 524 -18.47 -13.39 8.71
C GLN A 524 -17.29 -13.52 7.73
N TYR A 525 -16.06 -13.60 8.21
CA TYR A 525 -14.90 -13.81 7.37
C TYR A 525 -14.85 -15.24 6.81
N LYS A 526 -14.84 -15.33 5.48
CA LYS A 526 -14.74 -16.57 4.74
C LYS A 526 -13.36 -16.70 4.09
N ARG A 527 -12.99 -17.92 3.69
CA ARG A 527 -11.80 -18.15 2.90
C ARG A 527 -11.88 -17.38 1.58
N VAL A 528 -10.91 -16.54 1.32
CA VAL A 528 -10.70 -15.92 0.01
C VAL A 528 -10.02 -16.92 -0.90
N THR A 529 -10.52 -17.08 -2.12
CA THR A 529 -9.93 -17.92 -3.16
C THR A 529 -9.66 -17.05 -4.39
N ILE A 530 -8.45 -17.13 -4.91
CA ILE A 530 -8.00 -16.37 -6.07
C ILE A 530 -7.49 -17.35 -7.13
N PRO A 531 -8.31 -17.73 -8.12
CA PRO A 531 -7.85 -18.40 -9.32
C PRO A 531 -7.33 -17.38 -10.34
N LEU A 532 -6.21 -17.72 -10.98
CA LEU A 532 -5.60 -17.01 -12.10
C LEU A 532 -5.35 -18.01 -13.21
N VAL A 533 -5.84 -17.73 -14.41
CA VAL A 533 -5.58 -18.55 -15.61
C VAL A 533 -5.15 -17.62 -16.73
N ARG A 534 -4.03 -17.95 -17.37
CA ARG A 534 -3.52 -17.18 -18.52
C ARG A 534 -3.16 -18.09 -19.66
N GLY A 535 -3.33 -17.60 -20.87
CA GLY A 535 -2.88 -18.32 -22.08
C GLY A 535 -2.58 -17.34 -23.19
N GLY A 536 -1.55 -17.67 -23.99
CA GLY A 536 -1.13 -16.75 -25.04
C GLY A 536 0.03 -17.26 -25.86
N ILE A 537 0.61 -16.31 -26.58
CA ILE A 537 1.73 -16.54 -27.49
C ILE A 537 2.93 -15.68 -27.08
N PHE A 538 4.11 -16.13 -27.45
CA PHE A 538 5.32 -15.33 -27.38
C PHE A 538 6.09 -15.40 -28.69
N TYR A 539 6.85 -14.32 -28.96
CA TYR A 539 7.77 -14.25 -30.07
C TYR A 539 9.05 -13.56 -29.63
N LYS A 540 10.19 -14.17 -29.97
CA LYS A 540 11.50 -13.65 -29.57
C LYS A 540 12.52 -13.80 -30.71
N ASN A 541 13.14 -12.68 -31.04
CA ASN A 541 14.29 -12.61 -31.93
C ASN A 541 15.34 -11.62 -31.41
N SER A 542 16.29 -11.19 -32.25
CA SER A 542 17.37 -10.29 -31.85
C SER A 542 16.91 -8.85 -31.50
N TRP A 543 15.76 -8.41 -32.04
CA TRP A 543 15.28 -7.03 -31.87
C TRP A 543 13.90 -6.92 -31.22
N LEU A 544 13.17 -8.02 -31.10
CA LEU A 544 11.82 -8.05 -30.50
C LEU A 544 11.69 -9.24 -29.55
N ASP A 545 11.25 -8.98 -28.34
CA ASP A 545 10.75 -9.97 -27.38
C ASP A 545 9.31 -9.56 -27.05
N LEU A 546 8.32 -10.37 -27.49
CA LEU A 546 6.90 -10.05 -27.40
C LEU A 546 6.17 -11.19 -26.70
N SER A 547 5.27 -10.85 -25.81
CA SER A 547 4.28 -11.79 -25.26
C SER A 547 2.89 -11.17 -25.29
N SER A 548 1.89 -11.99 -25.59
CA SER A 548 0.49 -11.57 -25.65
C SER A 548 -0.39 -12.64 -25.02
N MET A 549 -1.12 -12.30 -23.96
CA MET A 549 -1.85 -13.23 -23.11
C MET A 549 -3.26 -12.76 -22.82
N VAL A 550 -4.20 -13.68 -22.87
CA VAL A 550 -5.54 -13.53 -22.28
C VAL A 550 -5.45 -14.00 -20.82
N THR A 551 -6.06 -13.26 -19.93
CA THR A 551 -6.01 -13.50 -18.48
C THR A 551 -7.43 -13.56 -17.91
N TYR A 552 -7.71 -14.58 -17.13
CA TYR A 552 -8.87 -14.63 -16.24
C TYR A 552 -8.37 -14.68 -14.81
N ILE A 553 -8.83 -13.73 -13.97
CA ILE A 553 -8.57 -13.72 -12.53
C ILE A 553 -9.86 -13.43 -11.78
N ALA A 554 -10.04 -14.08 -10.64
CA ALA A 554 -11.17 -13.81 -9.77
C ALA A 554 -10.72 -13.74 -8.30
N LYS A 555 -11.54 -13.12 -7.46
CA LYS A 555 -11.36 -13.08 -6.01
C LYS A 555 -12.72 -13.25 -5.35
N SER A 556 -12.85 -14.32 -4.56
CA SER A 556 -14.08 -14.61 -3.85
C SER A 556 -14.09 -14.00 -2.45
N ASN A 557 -15.30 -13.84 -1.90
CA ASN A 557 -15.51 -13.45 -0.51
C ASN A 557 -14.77 -12.17 -0.10
N ASN A 558 -14.72 -11.17 -0.99
CA ASN A 558 -14.32 -9.83 -0.60
C ASN A 558 -15.32 -9.32 0.42
N ILE A 559 -14.82 -8.65 1.44
CA ILE A 559 -15.65 -8.01 2.46
C ILE A 559 -15.43 -6.50 2.37
N ASP A 560 -16.52 -5.75 2.38
CA ASP A 560 -16.49 -4.30 2.34
C ASP A 560 -17.63 -3.73 3.18
N GLN A 561 -17.38 -2.58 3.79
CA GLN A 561 -18.41 -1.77 4.44
C GLN A 561 -18.69 -0.55 3.57
N GLN A 562 -19.92 -0.44 3.10
CA GLN A 562 -20.37 0.71 2.34
C GLN A 562 -21.35 1.54 3.16
N ASN A 563 -21.14 2.85 3.18
CA ASN A 563 -22.12 3.79 3.68
C ASN A 563 -23.02 4.23 2.53
N LEU A 564 -24.25 3.68 2.49
CA LEU A 564 -25.24 4.01 1.49
C LEU A 564 -26.01 5.25 1.94
N THR A 565 -25.73 6.38 1.30
CA THR A 565 -26.35 7.65 1.62
C THR A 565 -27.61 7.84 0.77
N LYS A 566 -28.71 8.27 1.40
CA LYS A 566 -29.95 8.60 0.71
C LYS A 566 -29.74 9.81 -0.20
N PRO A 567 -30.03 9.69 -1.51
CA PRO A 567 -29.86 10.78 -2.45
C PRO A 567 -30.55 12.07 -1.98
N GLY A 568 -29.81 13.20 -2.08
CA GLY A 568 -30.33 14.51 -1.67
C GLY A 568 -30.34 14.78 -0.17
N THR A 569 -29.84 13.86 0.66
CA THR A 569 -29.77 14.00 2.12
C THR A 569 -28.37 13.64 2.65
N SER A 570 -28.14 13.87 3.96
CA SER A 570 -26.96 13.41 4.69
C SER A 570 -27.19 12.07 5.41
N GLU A 571 -28.42 11.49 5.34
CA GLU A 571 -28.71 10.25 6.01
C GLU A 571 -27.99 9.07 5.33
N GLY A 572 -27.07 8.40 6.07
CA GLY A 572 -26.30 7.25 5.63
C GLY A 572 -26.58 6.02 6.49
N LYS A 573 -26.59 4.85 5.84
CA LYS A 573 -26.68 3.53 6.51
C LYS A 573 -25.48 2.69 6.09
N THR A 574 -24.74 2.21 7.06
CA THR A 574 -23.62 1.31 6.81
C THR A 574 -24.11 -0.11 6.61
N VAL A 575 -23.73 -0.72 5.50
CA VAL A 575 -24.01 -2.13 5.18
C VAL A 575 -22.71 -2.90 5.04
N LEU A 576 -22.72 -4.14 5.52
CA LEU A 576 -21.65 -5.09 5.28
C LEU A 576 -21.98 -5.92 4.05
N LEU A 577 -21.02 -6.01 3.14
CA LEU A 577 -21.13 -6.71 1.87
C LEU A 577 -20.09 -7.82 1.77
N ILE A 578 -20.54 -9.00 1.34
CA ILE A 578 -19.64 -10.10 0.95
C ILE A 578 -19.90 -10.37 -0.53
N TYR A 579 -18.92 -10.14 -1.36
CA TYR A 579 -19.05 -10.18 -2.81
C TYR A 579 -17.81 -10.80 -3.48
N ASN A 580 -17.92 -11.04 -4.77
CA ASN A 580 -16.81 -11.55 -5.58
C ASN A 580 -16.43 -10.54 -6.66
N ILE A 581 -15.21 -10.69 -7.18
CA ILE A 581 -14.73 -9.96 -8.36
C ILE A 581 -14.29 -10.98 -9.39
N GLN A 582 -14.59 -10.71 -10.67
CA GLN A 582 -14.11 -11.47 -11.81
C GLN A 582 -13.56 -10.51 -12.85
N THR A 583 -12.39 -10.81 -13.38
CA THR A 583 -11.74 -9.99 -14.41
C THR A 583 -11.32 -10.87 -15.56
N LEU A 584 -11.78 -10.51 -16.76
CA LEU A 584 -11.22 -10.98 -18.02
C LEU A 584 -10.35 -9.87 -18.59
N GLY A 585 -9.14 -10.19 -19.00
CA GLY A 585 -8.18 -9.23 -19.51
C GLY A 585 -7.35 -9.78 -20.66
N TRP A 586 -6.67 -8.87 -21.32
CA TRP A 586 -5.67 -9.16 -22.35
C TRP A 586 -4.50 -8.22 -22.15
N THR A 587 -3.29 -8.79 -22.05
CA THR A 587 -2.05 -8.02 -21.87
C THR A 587 -1.05 -8.41 -22.94
N THR A 588 -0.48 -7.41 -23.59
CA THR A 588 0.66 -7.56 -24.50
C THR A 588 1.84 -6.77 -23.96
N THR A 589 2.98 -7.41 -23.85
CA THR A 589 4.25 -6.81 -23.43
C THR A 589 5.27 -6.99 -24.57
N ALA A 590 6.01 -5.96 -24.87
CA ALA A 590 7.05 -5.99 -25.90
C ALA A 590 8.32 -5.27 -25.45
N GLU A 591 9.47 -5.91 -25.67
CA GLU A 591 10.79 -5.31 -25.64
C GLU A 591 11.29 -5.16 -27.07
N VAL A 592 11.49 -3.93 -27.51
CA VAL A 592 11.86 -3.61 -28.89
C VAL A 592 13.24 -2.94 -28.92
N LYS A 593 14.19 -3.55 -29.63
CA LYS A 593 15.58 -3.07 -29.81
C LYS A 593 15.94 -3.01 -31.28
N PRO A 594 15.34 -2.09 -32.06
CA PRO A 594 15.46 -2.05 -33.51
C PRO A 594 16.86 -1.72 -33.98
N PHE A 595 17.65 -1.03 -33.14
CA PHE A 595 19.06 -0.72 -33.36
C PHE A 595 19.82 -0.61 -32.05
N LYS A 596 21.16 -0.67 -32.11
CA LYS A 596 22.07 -0.88 -30.96
C LYS A 596 21.86 0.06 -29.77
N ASN A 597 21.49 1.31 -30.00
CA ASN A 597 21.47 2.33 -28.96
C ASN A 597 20.06 2.62 -28.42
N PHE A 598 19.02 2.00 -28.97
CA PHE A 598 17.63 2.24 -28.60
C PHE A 598 16.97 0.98 -28.04
N SER A 599 16.20 1.15 -26.98
CA SER A 599 15.28 0.14 -26.46
C SER A 599 13.94 0.78 -26.09
N LEU A 600 12.87 0.06 -26.31
CA LEU A 600 11.52 0.43 -25.92
C LEU A 600 10.88 -0.76 -25.21
N HIS A 601 10.54 -0.58 -23.94
CA HIS A 601 9.56 -1.44 -23.28
C HIS A 601 8.17 -0.88 -23.55
N ALA A 602 7.24 -1.72 -23.97
CA ALA A 602 5.86 -1.36 -24.23
C ALA A 602 4.92 -2.38 -23.57
N LEU A 603 3.90 -1.92 -22.88
CA LEU A 603 2.85 -2.75 -22.30
C LEU A 603 1.50 -2.15 -22.65
N PHE A 604 0.58 -2.99 -23.09
CA PHE A 604 -0.82 -2.68 -23.25
C PHE A 604 -1.65 -3.70 -22.47
N THR A 605 -2.59 -3.24 -21.64
CA THR A 605 -3.57 -4.09 -20.98
C THR A 605 -4.96 -3.56 -21.20
N TYR A 606 -5.86 -4.43 -21.63
CA TYR A 606 -7.30 -4.25 -21.54
C TYR A 606 -7.85 -5.23 -20.52
N GLN A 607 -8.68 -4.77 -19.57
CA GLN A 607 -9.26 -5.59 -18.52
C GLN A 607 -10.68 -5.16 -18.20
N LYS A 608 -11.52 -6.13 -17.86
CA LYS A 608 -12.91 -5.90 -17.47
C LYS A 608 -13.19 -6.50 -16.10
N PRO A 609 -12.82 -5.81 -15.00
CA PRO A 609 -13.12 -6.23 -13.64
C PRO A 609 -14.59 -5.94 -13.34
N VAL A 610 -15.34 -6.96 -12.92
CA VAL A 610 -16.75 -6.83 -12.59
C VAL A 610 -17.09 -7.40 -11.22
N TYR A 611 -18.00 -6.75 -10.54
CA TYR A 611 -18.61 -7.27 -9.32
C TYR A 611 -19.50 -8.47 -9.60
N LYS A 612 -19.55 -9.42 -8.67
CA LYS A 612 -20.44 -10.57 -8.65
C LYS A 612 -21.00 -10.74 -7.24
N ASN A 613 -22.29 -11.09 -7.16
CA ASN A 613 -23.01 -11.26 -5.89
C ASN A 613 -23.00 -9.98 -5.03
N TYR A 614 -22.98 -8.81 -5.68
CA TYR A 614 -22.94 -7.52 -5.00
C TYR A 614 -24.35 -6.91 -4.94
N ASN A 615 -25.06 -7.19 -3.85
CA ASN A 615 -26.41 -6.67 -3.60
C ASN A 615 -26.50 -6.14 -2.17
N ALA A 616 -27.06 -4.96 -2.02
CA ALA A 616 -27.35 -4.36 -0.72
C ALA A 616 -28.73 -3.71 -0.72
N SER A 617 -29.38 -3.69 0.43
CA SER A 617 -30.65 -3.01 0.63
C SER A 617 -30.63 -2.33 2.00
N VAL A 618 -31.13 -1.10 2.07
CA VAL A 618 -31.22 -0.31 3.29
C VAL A 618 -32.61 0.31 3.41
N THR A 619 -33.08 0.44 4.65
CA THR A 619 -34.29 1.19 4.98
C THR A 619 -33.90 2.44 5.74
N PHE A 620 -34.30 3.59 5.25
CA PHE A 620 -34.05 4.90 5.85
C PHE A 620 -35.05 5.24 6.94
N SER A 621 -34.82 6.33 7.67
CA SER A 621 -35.64 6.72 8.83
C SER A 621 -37.10 7.02 8.48
N ASP A 622 -37.38 7.45 7.25
CA ASP A 622 -38.71 7.70 6.72
C ASP A 622 -39.41 6.43 6.21
N GLY A 623 -38.79 5.25 6.39
CA GLY A 623 -39.33 3.98 5.90
C GLY A 623 -39.05 3.68 4.43
N GLN A 624 -38.41 4.60 3.69
CA GLN A 624 -38.06 4.35 2.29
C GLN A 624 -36.98 3.27 2.21
N GLN A 625 -37.25 2.24 1.44
CA GLN A 625 -36.28 1.19 1.13
C GLN A 625 -35.57 1.50 -0.18
N MET A 626 -34.25 1.46 -0.17
CA MET A 626 -33.43 1.57 -1.36
C MET A 626 -32.46 0.38 -1.45
N SER A 627 -32.18 -0.04 -2.67
CA SER A 627 -31.25 -1.14 -2.93
C SER A 627 -30.25 -0.77 -4.02
N VAL A 628 -29.06 -1.33 -3.92
CA VAL A 628 -28.03 -1.27 -4.96
C VAL A 628 -27.74 -2.70 -5.43
N ASN A 629 -27.75 -2.87 -6.73
CA ASN A 629 -27.31 -4.09 -7.38
C ASN A 629 -26.15 -3.73 -8.32
N ALA A 630 -24.93 -4.06 -7.90
CA ALA A 630 -23.74 -3.79 -8.69
C ALA A 630 -23.27 -5.03 -9.47
N ASN A 631 -24.08 -6.08 -9.59
CA ASN A 631 -23.71 -7.27 -10.36
C ASN A 631 -23.40 -6.92 -11.82
N ASN A 632 -22.24 -7.38 -12.28
CA ASN A 632 -21.66 -7.11 -13.62
C ASN A 632 -21.26 -5.64 -13.88
N MET A 633 -21.40 -4.75 -12.90
CA MET A 633 -20.84 -3.41 -12.97
C MET A 633 -19.31 -3.47 -12.84
N ILE A 634 -18.63 -2.52 -13.48
CA ILE A 634 -17.17 -2.40 -13.40
C ILE A 634 -16.76 -2.03 -11.96
N VAL A 635 -15.73 -2.69 -11.49
CA VAL A 635 -15.17 -2.42 -10.16
C VAL A 635 -14.60 -0.99 -10.09
N LYS A 636 -14.99 -0.27 -9.05
CA LYS A 636 -14.52 1.12 -8.83
C LYS A 636 -12.99 1.20 -8.81
N GLU A 637 -12.47 2.32 -9.24
CA GLU A 637 -11.06 2.69 -9.19
C GLU A 637 -10.11 1.83 -10.03
N ILE A 638 -10.59 0.77 -10.69
CA ILE A 638 -9.77 -0.06 -11.57
C ILE A 638 -9.94 0.41 -13.02
N PRO A 639 -8.89 0.92 -13.66
CA PRO A 639 -8.95 1.31 -15.06
C PRO A 639 -9.03 0.08 -15.97
N GLN A 640 -9.84 0.19 -17.02
CA GLN A 640 -9.99 -0.89 -18.01
C GLN A 640 -8.85 -0.93 -19.03
N ILE A 641 -8.17 0.20 -19.23
CA ILE A 641 -7.06 0.33 -20.19
C ILE A 641 -5.83 0.83 -19.43
N LEU A 642 -4.72 0.14 -19.65
CA LEU A 642 -3.40 0.52 -19.17
C LEU A 642 -2.43 0.48 -20.32
N VAL A 643 -1.59 1.53 -20.46
CA VAL A 643 -0.50 1.57 -21.44
C VAL A 643 0.76 2.01 -20.73
N GLU A 644 1.87 1.31 -20.97
CA GLU A 644 3.19 1.72 -20.52
C GLU A 644 4.12 1.79 -21.74
N LEU A 645 4.88 2.87 -21.85
CA LEU A 645 5.88 3.06 -22.89
C LEU A 645 7.13 3.64 -22.26
N ASP A 646 8.21 2.87 -22.26
CA ASP A 646 9.49 3.23 -21.64
C ASP A 646 10.62 3.27 -22.69
N PRO A 647 10.71 4.29 -23.55
CA PRO A 647 11.82 4.43 -24.47
C PRO A 647 13.10 4.86 -23.74
N LYS A 648 14.22 4.26 -24.15
CA LYS A 648 15.56 4.58 -23.70
C LYS A 648 16.52 4.68 -24.88
N TYR A 649 17.33 5.73 -24.88
CA TYR A 649 18.33 5.96 -25.92
C TYR A 649 19.71 6.23 -25.31
N ASN A 650 20.70 5.46 -25.71
CA ASN A 650 22.09 5.66 -25.31
C ASN A 650 22.75 6.63 -26.30
N ILE A 651 22.85 7.90 -25.93
CA ILE A 651 23.53 8.95 -26.73
C ILE A 651 25.01 8.61 -26.87
N LEU A 652 25.62 8.20 -25.75
CA LEU A 652 26.99 7.71 -25.64
C LEU A 652 26.98 6.40 -24.82
N PRO A 653 28.04 5.60 -24.84
CA PRO A 653 28.13 4.41 -24.01
C PRO A 653 27.92 4.65 -22.50
N ASN A 654 28.23 5.88 -22.04
CA ASN A 654 28.13 6.31 -20.67
C ASN A 654 27.06 7.40 -20.42
N LEU A 655 26.26 7.74 -21.42
CA LEU A 655 25.21 8.77 -21.33
C LEU A 655 23.94 8.25 -21.99
N ASN A 656 22.87 8.14 -21.20
CA ASN A 656 21.54 7.76 -21.72
C ASN A 656 20.47 8.75 -21.31
N VAL A 657 19.43 8.83 -22.15
CA VAL A 657 18.18 9.50 -21.88
C VAL A 657 17.07 8.45 -21.90
N TRP A 658 16.12 8.61 -20.99
CA TRP A 658 14.97 7.72 -20.88
C TRP A 658 13.70 8.52 -20.60
N LEU A 659 12.57 7.97 -21.03
CA LEU A 659 11.23 8.46 -20.69
C LEU A 659 10.39 7.29 -20.22
N SER A 660 9.32 7.57 -19.49
CA SER A 660 8.29 6.61 -19.13
C SER A 660 6.93 7.30 -19.19
N PHE A 661 6.04 6.72 -19.96
CA PHE A 661 4.67 7.17 -20.11
C PHE A 661 3.77 6.04 -19.63
N ARG A 662 2.85 6.33 -18.71
CA ARG A 662 1.87 5.39 -18.22
C ARG A 662 0.50 6.01 -18.32
N TYR A 663 -0.34 5.43 -19.12
CA TYR A 663 -1.74 5.81 -19.25
C TYR A 663 -2.62 4.92 -18.42
N PHE A 664 -3.44 5.52 -17.60
CA PHE A 664 -4.53 4.89 -16.89
C PHE A 664 -5.84 5.38 -17.49
N GLY A 665 -6.64 4.46 -18.00
CA GLY A 665 -7.95 4.78 -18.55
C GLY A 665 -8.94 5.29 -17.52
N LYS A 666 -10.12 5.62 -17.97
CA LYS A 666 -11.24 6.04 -17.11
C LYS A 666 -11.50 5.06 -15.98
N THR A 667 -11.75 5.58 -14.77
CA THR A 667 -12.16 4.81 -13.58
C THR A 667 -13.52 5.26 -13.08
N TYR A 668 -14.36 4.31 -12.69
CA TYR A 668 -15.63 4.64 -12.05
C TYR A 668 -15.43 4.99 -10.58
N ALA A 669 -16.18 5.97 -10.11
CA ALA A 669 -16.12 6.52 -8.76
C ALA A 669 -17.28 6.08 -7.88
N ASN A 670 -18.30 5.41 -8.43
CA ASN A 670 -19.43 4.84 -7.69
C ASN A 670 -19.86 3.47 -8.25
N LEU A 671 -20.67 2.74 -7.49
CA LEU A 671 -21.10 1.37 -7.81
C LEU A 671 -22.01 1.26 -9.04
N GLN A 672 -22.74 2.33 -9.39
CA GLN A 672 -23.70 2.35 -10.49
C GLN A 672 -23.10 2.78 -11.83
N GLU A 673 -21.75 2.94 -11.91
CA GLU A 673 -21.05 3.46 -13.09
C GLU A 673 -21.59 4.83 -13.57
N ALA A 674 -22.20 5.58 -12.66
CA ALA A 674 -22.80 6.87 -12.93
C ALA A 674 -21.77 8.01 -12.90
N LEU A 675 -20.82 7.90 -11.99
CA LEU A 675 -19.77 8.89 -11.79
C LEU A 675 -18.41 8.26 -12.09
N TYR A 676 -17.52 9.05 -12.69
CA TYR A 676 -16.21 8.56 -13.12
C TYR A 676 -15.19 9.69 -13.18
N PHE A 677 -13.92 9.33 -13.19
CA PHE A 677 -12.82 10.23 -13.52
C PHE A 677 -12.22 9.84 -14.87
N ASN A 678 -11.85 10.84 -15.66
CA ASN A 678 -11.20 10.66 -16.95
C ASN A 678 -9.82 10.01 -16.79
N GLY A 679 -9.37 9.34 -17.85
CA GLY A 679 -8.03 8.77 -17.91
C GLY A 679 -6.95 9.85 -17.80
N HIS A 680 -5.78 9.43 -17.30
CA HIS A 680 -4.64 10.32 -17.09
C HIS A 680 -3.32 9.62 -17.42
N TRP A 681 -2.29 10.45 -17.63
CA TRP A 681 -0.92 9.99 -17.81
C TRP A 681 -0.08 10.24 -16.54
N GLU A 682 0.67 9.26 -16.13
CA GLU A 682 1.84 9.46 -15.27
C GLU A 682 3.08 9.50 -16.17
N THR A 683 3.92 10.50 -16.00
CA THR A 683 5.05 10.71 -16.89
C THR A 683 6.33 10.97 -16.13
N PHE A 684 7.39 10.31 -16.58
CA PHE A 684 8.73 10.43 -16.02
C PHE A 684 9.75 10.54 -17.12
N GLY A 685 10.87 11.15 -16.83
CA GLY A 685 11.99 11.18 -17.75
C GLY A 685 13.27 11.52 -17.04
N GLY A 686 14.39 11.25 -17.70
CA GLY A 686 15.67 11.58 -17.09
C GLY A 686 16.86 11.32 -18.01
N ILE A 687 17.98 11.80 -17.53
CA ILE A 687 19.32 11.63 -18.11
C ILE A 687 20.19 11.00 -17.05
N ASN A 688 20.92 9.95 -17.41
CA ASN A 688 21.93 9.33 -16.57
C ASN A 688 23.29 9.43 -17.27
N TRP A 689 24.25 10.00 -16.59
CA TRP A 689 25.60 10.18 -17.07
C TRP A 689 26.63 9.53 -16.14
N MET A 690 27.28 8.48 -16.59
CA MET A 690 28.43 7.89 -15.94
C MET A 690 29.68 8.70 -16.32
N VAL A 691 30.00 9.73 -15.54
CA VAL A 691 31.15 10.62 -15.77
C VAL A 691 32.45 9.82 -15.87
N ASN A 692 32.61 8.86 -14.97
CA ASN A 692 33.70 7.88 -14.94
C ASN A 692 33.25 6.61 -14.18
N LYS A 693 34.12 5.64 -13.99
CA LYS A 693 33.83 4.38 -13.29
C LYS A 693 33.35 4.55 -11.84
N ARG A 694 33.62 5.72 -11.23
CA ARG A 694 33.28 6.00 -9.82
C ARG A 694 32.13 6.98 -9.66
N LEU A 695 31.98 7.93 -10.57
CA LEU A 695 30.97 9.01 -10.45
C LEU A 695 29.90 8.89 -11.52
N SER A 696 28.66 8.84 -11.08
CA SER A 696 27.46 8.93 -11.92
C SER A 696 26.61 10.11 -11.49
N LEU A 697 26.08 10.85 -12.44
CA LEU A 697 25.16 11.97 -12.24
C LEU A 697 23.82 11.63 -12.90
N GLY A 698 22.74 12.07 -12.30
CA GLY A 698 21.39 11.90 -12.82
C GLY A 698 20.58 13.19 -12.71
N ALA A 699 19.77 13.46 -13.71
CA ALA A 699 18.69 14.43 -13.63
C ALA A 699 17.40 13.76 -14.08
N SER A 700 16.32 13.94 -13.35
CA SER A 700 15.03 13.36 -13.67
C SER A 700 13.89 14.33 -13.45
N VAL A 701 12.79 14.05 -14.12
CA VAL A 701 11.55 14.80 -14.00
C VAL A 701 10.39 13.85 -13.76
N ILE A 702 9.55 14.16 -12.80
CA ILE A 702 8.32 13.42 -12.45
C ILE A 702 7.15 14.29 -12.85
N ASN A 703 6.15 13.66 -13.48
CA ASN A 703 4.94 14.33 -13.99
C ASN A 703 5.28 15.52 -14.92
N PHE A 704 6.08 15.27 -15.96
CA PHE A 704 6.52 16.34 -16.85
C PHE A 704 5.38 16.96 -17.71
N LEU A 705 4.25 16.26 -17.86
CA LEU A 705 3.03 16.82 -18.44
C LEU A 705 2.26 17.68 -17.43
N ASN A 706 2.69 17.73 -16.17
CA ASN A 706 2.08 18.49 -15.09
C ASN A 706 0.56 18.24 -14.94
N GLN A 707 0.16 17.01 -15.15
CA GLN A 707 -1.24 16.61 -15.00
C GLN A 707 -1.63 16.64 -13.53
N LYS A 708 -2.79 17.18 -13.24
CA LYS A 708 -3.28 17.30 -11.86
C LYS A 708 -4.08 16.08 -11.43
N GLY A 709 -4.85 15.47 -12.30
CA GLY A 709 -5.64 14.27 -12.08
C GLY A 709 -6.38 14.24 -10.74
N ALA A 710 -7.57 13.70 -10.69
CA ALA A 710 -8.19 13.27 -9.45
C ALA A 710 -8.57 11.80 -9.59
N LYS A 711 -8.51 11.08 -8.48
CA LYS A 711 -8.92 9.67 -8.42
C LYS A 711 -9.55 9.38 -7.06
N GLY A 712 -10.27 8.28 -7.01
CA GLY A 712 -10.90 7.78 -5.78
C GLY A 712 -12.40 7.57 -5.95
N THR A 713 -13.05 7.24 -4.85
CA THR A 713 -14.49 7.07 -4.74
C THR A 713 -15.13 8.42 -4.42
N ILE A 714 -16.26 8.70 -5.05
CA ILE A 714 -17.12 9.84 -4.68
C ILE A 714 -18.06 9.35 -3.58
N SER A 715 -17.75 9.66 -2.35
CA SER A 715 -18.56 9.23 -1.20
C SER A 715 -19.99 9.74 -1.24
N GLY A 716 -20.92 8.95 -0.69
CA GLY A 716 -22.33 9.29 -0.67
C GLY A 716 -23.03 9.17 -2.02
N SER A 717 -22.33 8.67 -3.06
CA SER A 717 -22.86 8.53 -4.41
C SER A 717 -23.26 7.09 -4.79
N GLU A 718 -23.17 6.15 -3.89
CA GLU A 718 -23.31 4.71 -4.20
C GLU A 718 -24.72 4.31 -4.69
N LEU A 719 -25.75 5.05 -4.28
CA LEU A 719 -27.12 4.87 -4.74
C LEU A 719 -27.50 5.74 -5.95
N ILE A 720 -26.58 6.57 -6.44
CA ILE A 720 -26.86 7.46 -7.58
C ILE A 720 -26.80 6.69 -8.89
N SER A 721 -27.91 6.74 -9.61
CA SER A 721 -28.03 6.14 -10.95
C SER A 721 -27.45 7.05 -12.04
N LYS A 722 -27.29 6.51 -13.24
CA LYS A 722 -26.87 7.30 -14.42
C LYS A 722 -27.85 8.44 -14.75
N ALA A 723 -29.12 8.26 -14.47
CA ALA A 723 -30.15 9.30 -14.68
C ALA A 723 -29.96 10.49 -13.73
N ASP A 724 -29.44 10.23 -12.53
CA ASP A 724 -29.28 11.23 -11.48
C ASP A 724 -27.86 11.81 -11.39
N ALA A 725 -26.95 11.36 -12.24
CA ALA A 725 -25.53 11.75 -12.22
C ALA A 725 -25.32 13.27 -12.34
N SER A 726 -26.21 13.96 -13.05
CA SER A 726 -26.17 15.41 -13.21
C SER A 726 -26.26 16.19 -11.90
N GLN A 727 -26.82 15.60 -10.83
CA GLN A 727 -26.90 16.22 -9.49
C GLN A 727 -25.51 16.43 -8.86
N TYR A 728 -24.48 15.73 -9.37
CA TYR A 728 -23.11 15.87 -8.89
C TYR A 728 -22.30 16.89 -9.69
N ALA A 729 -22.78 17.36 -10.84
CA ALA A 729 -22.11 18.39 -11.63
C ALA A 729 -22.07 19.71 -10.83
N GLY A 730 -20.87 20.27 -10.74
CA GLY A 730 -20.61 21.52 -10.00
C GLY A 730 -20.42 21.33 -8.49
N LYS A 731 -20.58 20.12 -7.93
CA LYS A 731 -20.38 19.89 -6.51
C LYS A 731 -18.90 19.95 -6.12
N TYR A 732 -18.67 20.48 -4.93
CA TYR A 732 -17.37 20.46 -4.28
C TYR A 732 -17.13 19.11 -3.64
N MET A 733 -15.92 18.57 -3.83
CA MET A 733 -15.49 17.25 -3.35
C MET A 733 -14.04 17.30 -2.91
N SER A 734 -13.59 16.26 -2.20
CA SER A 734 -12.17 16.04 -1.93
C SER A 734 -11.69 14.71 -2.52
N GLY A 735 -10.41 14.64 -2.88
CA GLY A 735 -9.82 13.44 -3.45
C GLY A 735 -8.31 13.51 -3.53
N SER A 736 -7.71 12.45 -4.04
CA SER A 736 -6.26 12.36 -4.22
C SER A 736 -5.83 12.97 -5.53
N TYR A 737 -4.67 13.64 -5.51
CA TYR A 737 -4.04 14.27 -6.68
C TYR A 737 -2.72 13.62 -7.03
N MET A 738 -2.28 13.89 -8.25
CA MET A 738 -0.93 13.55 -8.67
C MET A 738 0.09 14.52 -8.07
N ARG A 739 1.28 14.02 -7.78
CA ARG A 739 2.43 14.84 -7.44
C ARG A 739 2.65 15.88 -8.55
N PRO A 740 2.84 17.18 -8.25
CA PRO A 740 3.10 18.19 -9.26
C PRO A 740 4.43 17.93 -9.98
N LEU A 741 4.63 18.59 -11.13
CA LEU A 741 5.90 18.58 -11.85
C LEU A 741 7.07 18.73 -10.87
N THR A 742 7.95 17.74 -10.86
CA THR A 742 9.08 17.68 -9.91
C THR A 742 10.38 17.40 -10.66
N PHE A 743 11.38 18.26 -10.46
CA PHE A 743 12.76 18.03 -10.92
C PHE A 743 13.58 17.45 -9.80
N GLU A 744 14.34 16.39 -10.11
CA GLU A 744 15.25 15.72 -9.16
C GLU A 744 16.66 15.63 -9.77
N PHE A 745 17.67 15.79 -8.93
CA PHE A 745 19.07 15.61 -9.28
C PHE A 745 19.69 14.59 -8.34
N SER A 746 20.59 13.78 -8.88
CA SER A 746 21.28 12.74 -8.12
C SER A 746 22.75 12.66 -8.48
N ALA A 747 23.56 12.29 -7.50
CA ALA A 747 24.94 11.95 -7.66
C ALA A 747 25.22 10.63 -6.92
N SER A 748 25.95 9.73 -7.56
CA SER A 748 26.38 8.46 -6.97
C SER A 748 27.89 8.32 -7.14
N PHE A 749 28.58 8.10 -6.03
CA PHE A 749 30.02 7.89 -6.01
C PHE A 749 30.32 6.49 -5.46
N LYS A 750 31.11 5.72 -6.23
CA LYS A 750 31.58 4.36 -5.88
C LYS A 750 33.09 4.34 -5.76
N PHE A 751 33.62 3.62 -4.78
CA PHE A 751 35.07 3.51 -4.55
C PHE A 751 35.46 2.13 -4.03
#